data_4c9780d0eb0b438bfae338309788c702
#
_entry.id   4c9780d0eb0b438bfae338309788c702
#
_cell.length_a   1.000
_cell.length_b   1.000
_cell.length_c   1.000
_cell.angle_alpha   90.00
_cell.angle_beta   90.00
_cell.angle_gamma   90.00
#
_symmetry.space_group_name_H-M   'P 1'
#
loop_
_entity.id
_entity.type
_entity.pdbx_description
1 polymer ?
#
loop_
_entity_poly.entity_id
_entity_poly.type
_entity_poly.pdbx_seq_one_letter_code
_entity_poly.pdbx_strand_id
1 'polypeptide(L)'
;MEKFDVTGMTCAACSAHVERAVRGVEGVKEVTVSLLTNSMTVDFSSPATAEKICAAVSAAGYGASPQNQGGKNENKKTLLESNEPKKILYRLIASAVLLLPLMYVSMGHLMWGWPLPEIFASDPLAIGLYQLLLTTAVMVINQRFFISGTKSLLHGAPNMDTLVSLGSAAAYIYSTAVLFEMCHAAVNGDIQTAMHHLHGLYYESAAMILTLITVGKYLEAVSKGRTTDAIKSLMDLAPKTACVIRDGKEQVIPAEEVVKGDTFVVRPGESIPVDGRVISGGSAVDESALTGESIPVDKAPGSLVSAATLNQNGFLTCEATRVGEDTTLSQIIETVENAAATKAPIAKIADKVSGVFVPAVMAIALVAGAAWLISGRPFSFALARAISVLVISCPCALGLATPVAIMVGSGVGAKHGVLFKTASALEQTGKTQIVVLDKTGTLTKGKPQVTDILPASGYDADSLLRLAASLESKSEHPLAAAITRRAGESNVETDEAQGFTALPGHGVRAEINGKTAIGGNAALIKSKGMLDADMKALGERLADEGKTPLYFAFDGRITGIIAVADVVKEDSGQAISELKDMGIRTVMLTGDNRRTALSVAKQTGIDEVVSDVLPGDKAEVVEKLRKYGKVAMVGDGINDAPALTQADIGIAIGAGADVALDAADVVLMKSSVGDVAAAIRLSRQTLRNIHENLFWAFFYNCIGIPIAAGALIPAFNIALNPMLGAAAMSLSSFCVVTNALRLNFFKPDRPFKGKSKQPAELPKLMPTEENIKNTEETAMKKTVYINGMMCSHCTAHVQKALGALDGVESVEVSLEDKKAVLTLNKNVDDAVITAAVREAGYEPIKCE
;
A
#
# COMPACT_ATOMS: atom_id res chain seq x y z
N MET A 1 -8.56 13.30 12.82
CA MET A 1 -7.94 13.88 11.59
C MET A 1 -9.00 14.60 10.78
N GLU A 2 -8.77 15.86 10.38
CA GLU A 2 -9.70 16.61 9.54
C GLU A 2 -9.08 16.90 8.18
N LYS A 3 -9.92 16.91 7.13
CA LYS A 3 -9.51 17.23 5.76
C LYS A 3 -9.89 18.67 5.40
N PHE A 4 -9.00 19.34 4.68
CA PHE A 4 -9.20 20.72 4.20
C PHE A 4 -8.85 20.79 2.72
N ASP A 5 -9.63 21.53 1.96
CA ASP A 5 -9.27 21.92 0.60
C ASP A 5 -8.28 23.08 0.64
N VAL A 6 -7.21 23.00 -0.15
CA VAL A 6 -6.15 24.03 -0.21
C VAL A 6 -6.07 24.57 -1.62
N THR A 7 -6.19 25.89 -1.77
CA THR A 7 -6.13 26.57 -3.07
C THR A 7 -4.87 27.41 -3.22
N GLY A 8 -4.39 27.57 -4.46
CA GLY A 8 -3.22 28.40 -4.78
C GLY A 8 -1.88 27.65 -4.81
N MET A 9 -1.82 26.35 -4.50
CA MET A 9 -0.62 25.54 -4.63
C MET A 9 -0.34 25.23 -6.11
N THR A 10 0.89 25.47 -6.57
CA THR A 10 1.31 25.24 -7.97
C THR A 10 2.49 24.30 -8.11
N CYS A 11 3.21 24.02 -7.03
CA CYS A 11 4.41 23.16 -7.03
C CYS A 11 4.69 22.54 -5.65
N ALA A 12 5.65 21.61 -5.59
CA ALA A 12 6.05 20.94 -4.36
C ALA A 12 6.57 21.91 -3.27
N ALA A 13 7.25 23.00 -3.65
CA ALA A 13 7.69 24.02 -2.69
C ALA A 13 6.50 24.70 -2.01
N CYS A 14 5.39 24.91 -2.73
CA CYS A 14 4.15 25.45 -2.16
C CYS A 14 3.56 24.50 -1.10
N SER A 15 3.45 23.21 -1.41
CA SER A 15 2.92 22.23 -0.44
C SER A 15 3.80 22.12 0.81
N ALA A 16 5.13 22.16 0.66
CA ALA A 16 6.06 22.16 1.79
C ALA A 16 5.95 23.44 2.64
N HIS A 17 5.65 24.58 2.01
CA HIS A 17 5.44 25.85 2.73
C HIS A 17 4.15 25.85 3.54
N VAL A 18 3.03 25.40 2.94
CA VAL A 18 1.75 25.19 3.65
C VAL A 18 1.93 24.23 4.82
N GLU A 19 2.59 23.09 4.59
CA GLU A 19 2.86 22.09 5.63
C GLU A 19 3.63 22.68 6.81
N ARG A 20 4.65 23.50 6.52
CA ARG A 20 5.45 24.18 7.57
C ARG A 20 4.63 25.21 8.34
N ALA A 21 3.79 25.99 7.66
CA ALA A 21 2.95 26.99 8.29
C ALA A 21 1.92 26.36 9.23
N VAL A 22 1.25 25.29 8.81
CA VAL A 22 0.27 24.56 9.62
C VAL A 22 0.92 23.82 10.77
N ARG A 23 2.09 23.20 10.57
CA ARG A 23 2.87 22.54 11.63
C ARG A 23 3.32 23.53 12.72
N GLY A 24 3.46 24.81 12.41
CA GLY A 24 3.78 25.86 13.38
C GLY A 24 2.60 26.27 14.28
N VAL A 25 1.39 25.79 14.02
CA VAL A 25 0.21 26.07 14.85
C VAL A 25 0.25 25.19 16.09
N GLU A 26 0.21 25.80 17.28
CA GLU A 26 0.22 25.08 18.54
C GLU A 26 -1.00 24.16 18.66
N GLY A 27 -0.77 22.88 18.97
CA GLY A 27 -1.80 21.84 19.05
C GLY A 27 -1.93 20.98 17.78
N VAL A 28 -1.20 21.26 16.69
CA VAL A 28 -1.11 20.38 15.50
C VAL A 28 -0.09 19.29 15.78
N LYS A 29 -0.54 18.01 15.67
CA LYS A 29 0.31 16.83 15.84
C LYS A 29 0.95 16.41 14.54
N GLU A 30 0.13 16.27 13.50
CA GLU A 30 0.60 15.88 12.17
C GLU A 30 -0.19 16.63 11.09
N VAL A 31 0.52 16.98 10.02
CA VAL A 31 -0.07 17.58 8.82
C VAL A 31 0.54 16.97 7.58
N THR A 32 -0.30 16.61 6.65
CA THR A 32 0.11 16.12 5.31
C THR A 32 -0.61 16.94 4.25
N VAL A 33 0.15 17.53 3.33
CA VAL A 33 -0.38 18.38 2.26
C VAL A 33 -0.15 17.71 0.91
N SER A 34 -1.21 17.46 0.17
CA SER A 34 -1.16 16.85 -1.17
C SER A 34 -1.33 17.91 -2.26
N LEU A 35 -0.30 18.08 -3.08
CA LEU A 35 -0.36 18.92 -4.29
C LEU A 35 -1.27 18.32 -5.37
N LEU A 36 -1.40 17.00 -5.38
CA LEU A 36 -2.14 16.28 -6.41
C LEU A 36 -3.65 16.46 -6.26
N THR A 37 -4.12 16.30 -5.02
CA THR A 37 -5.55 16.42 -4.66
C THR A 37 -5.92 17.85 -4.25
N ASN A 38 -4.95 18.79 -4.17
CA ASN A 38 -5.13 20.13 -3.63
C ASN A 38 -5.79 20.13 -2.24
N SER A 39 -5.41 19.19 -1.38
CA SER A 39 -5.97 19.02 -0.05
C SER A 39 -4.87 18.89 1.01
N MET A 40 -5.25 19.07 2.27
CA MET A 40 -4.42 18.73 3.41
C MET A 40 -5.23 17.93 4.44
N THR A 41 -4.56 17.02 5.12
CA THR A 41 -5.09 16.30 6.27
C THR A 41 -4.31 16.74 7.49
N VAL A 42 -5.02 17.15 8.54
CA VAL A 42 -4.41 17.66 9.78
C VAL A 42 -4.94 16.88 10.97
N ASP A 43 -4.02 16.35 11.78
CA ASP A 43 -4.32 15.82 13.10
C ASP A 43 -3.97 16.88 14.15
N PHE A 44 -4.96 17.34 14.89
CA PHE A 44 -4.78 18.39 15.87
C PHE A 44 -5.64 18.19 17.11
N SER A 45 -5.22 18.82 18.18
CA SER A 45 -5.93 18.85 19.45
C SER A 45 -5.93 20.28 20.00
N SER A 46 -6.77 20.57 21.01
CA SER A 46 -6.74 21.89 21.67
C SER A 46 -5.30 22.29 22.06
N PRO A 47 -4.84 23.50 21.76
CA PRO A 47 -5.60 24.72 21.42
C PRO A 47 -5.79 25.01 19.92
N ALA A 48 -5.41 24.10 18.99
CA ALA A 48 -5.64 24.27 17.56
C ALA A 48 -7.13 24.15 17.23
N THR A 49 -7.59 24.95 16.26
CA THR A 49 -8.95 24.89 15.70
C THR A 49 -8.87 24.99 14.17
N ALA A 50 -9.90 24.51 13.48
CA ALA A 50 -9.98 24.60 12.02
C ALA A 50 -9.79 26.04 11.50
N GLU A 51 -10.33 27.02 12.23
CA GLU A 51 -10.19 28.44 11.90
C GLU A 51 -8.72 28.93 12.02
N LYS A 52 -8.00 28.52 13.06
CA LYS A 52 -6.58 28.85 13.24
C LYS A 52 -5.71 28.23 12.18
N ILE A 53 -6.03 26.99 11.77
CA ILE A 53 -5.34 26.27 10.70
C ILE A 53 -5.58 27.00 9.36
N CYS A 54 -6.82 27.37 9.04
CA CYS A 54 -7.14 28.15 7.85
C CYS A 54 -6.46 29.52 7.85
N ALA A 55 -6.39 30.18 9.01
CA ALA A 55 -5.70 31.48 9.16
C ALA A 55 -4.19 31.35 8.93
N ALA A 56 -3.55 30.27 9.42
CA ALA A 56 -2.13 30.00 9.18
C ALA A 56 -1.83 29.76 7.70
N VAL A 57 -2.69 29.02 7.00
CA VAL A 57 -2.57 28.81 5.55
C VAL A 57 -2.75 30.12 4.79
N SER A 58 -3.71 30.96 5.21
CA SER A 58 -3.94 32.27 4.61
C SER A 58 -2.78 33.23 4.85
N ALA A 59 -2.18 33.21 6.04
CA ALA A 59 -0.97 33.99 6.35
C ALA A 59 0.24 33.53 5.51
N ALA A 60 0.31 32.23 5.15
CA ALA A 60 1.32 31.72 4.23
C ALA A 60 1.03 32.06 2.74
N GLY A 61 -0.07 32.72 2.44
CA GLY A 61 -0.39 33.18 1.10
C GLY A 61 -1.26 32.26 0.26
N TYR A 62 -1.87 31.22 0.88
CA TYR A 62 -2.74 30.23 0.22
C TYR A 62 -4.16 30.30 0.81
N GLY A 63 -5.14 29.69 0.12
CA GLY A 63 -6.49 29.55 0.65
C GLY A 63 -6.68 28.17 1.29
N ALA A 64 -7.43 28.09 2.38
CA ALA A 64 -7.86 26.82 2.97
C ALA A 64 -9.32 26.89 3.42
N SER A 65 -10.06 25.79 3.25
CA SER A 65 -11.42 25.61 3.77
C SER A 65 -11.61 24.19 4.27
N PRO A 66 -12.31 23.99 5.42
CA PRO A 66 -12.64 22.66 5.91
C PRO A 66 -13.50 21.92 4.90
N GLN A 67 -13.25 20.64 4.69
CA GLN A 67 -14.10 19.77 3.88
C GLN A 67 -15.29 19.32 4.73
N ASN A 68 -16.49 19.85 4.48
CA ASN A 68 -17.70 19.49 5.21
C ASN A 68 -18.07 18.03 4.95
N GLN A 69 -18.14 17.22 5.99
CA GLN A 69 -18.57 15.80 5.95
C GLN A 69 -20.05 15.61 5.55
N GLY A 70 -20.82 16.68 5.33
CA GLY A 70 -22.27 16.63 5.05
C GLY A 70 -22.72 17.17 3.69
N GLY A 71 -21.81 17.48 2.77
CA GLY A 71 -22.13 18.03 1.45
C GLY A 71 -22.11 16.96 0.38
N LYS A 72 -23.31 16.60 -0.10
CA LYS A 72 -23.63 15.64 -1.15
C LYS A 72 -22.60 15.50 -2.28
N ASN A 73 -22.49 14.30 -2.82
CA ASN A 73 -21.72 13.79 -3.96
C ASN A 73 -21.51 14.72 -5.20
N GLU A 74 -22.25 15.80 -5.34
CA GLU A 74 -22.07 16.79 -6.41
C GLU A 74 -20.71 17.50 -6.36
N ASN A 75 -20.13 17.70 -5.17
CA ASN A 75 -18.80 18.31 -5.03
C ASN A 75 -17.64 17.34 -5.34
N LYS A 76 -17.80 16.03 -5.09
CA LYS A 76 -16.79 15.01 -5.45
C LYS A 76 -16.65 14.88 -6.97
N LYS A 77 -17.75 14.90 -7.73
CA LYS A 77 -17.72 14.92 -9.20
C LYS A 77 -17.03 16.14 -9.77
N THR A 78 -17.18 17.31 -9.13
CA THR A 78 -16.61 18.59 -9.57
C THR A 78 -15.09 18.63 -9.37
N LEU A 79 -14.53 17.90 -8.38
CA LEU A 79 -13.07 17.82 -8.15
C LEU A 79 -12.35 16.93 -9.19
N LEU A 80 -13.00 15.88 -9.67
CA LEU A 80 -12.48 14.99 -10.73
C LEU A 80 -12.72 15.54 -12.14
N GLU A 81 -13.73 16.39 -12.33
CA GLU A 81 -14.02 17.13 -13.57
C GLU A 81 -13.45 18.55 -13.52
N SER A 82 -12.19 18.71 -13.13
CA SER A 82 -11.57 20.04 -13.13
C SER A 82 -11.56 20.61 -14.56
N ASN A 83 -12.26 21.73 -14.77
CA ASN A 83 -12.19 22.51 -16.02
C ASN A 83 -10.82 23.22 -16.21
N GLU A 84 -9.85 22.91 -15.34
CA GLU A 84 -8.50 23.49 -15.40
C GLU A 84 -7.78 23.23 -16.73
N PRO A 85 -7.74 21.98 -17.27
CA PRO A 85 -7.08 21.75 -18.57
C PRO A 85 -7.65 22.60 -19.69
N LYS A 86 -8.98 22.78 -19.74
CA LYS A 86 -9.64 23.63 -20.75
C LYS A 86 -9.26 25.10 -20.60
N LYS A 87 -9.26 25.62 -19.35
CA LYS A 87 -8.85 27.00 -19.08
C LYS A 87 -7.40 27.27 -19.46
N ILE A 88 -6.49 26.32 -19.17
CA ILE A 88 -5.09 26.42 -19.56
C ILE A 88 -4.94 26.34 -21.09
N LEU A 89 -5.71 25.48 -21.75
CA LEU A 89 -5.71 25.35 -23.21
C LEU A 89 -6.13 26.67 -23.89
N TYR A 90 -7.19 27.32 -23.44
CA TYR A 90 -7.60 28.61 -23.99
C TYR A 90 -6.52 29.70 -23.82
N ARG A 91 -5.89 29.75 -22.65
CA ARG A 91 -4.75 30.64 -22.37
C ARG A 91 -3.57 30.33 -23.29
N LEU A 92 -3.26 29.06 -23.50
CA LEU A 92 -2.20 28.61 -24.39
C LEU A 92 -2.48 29.02 -25.83
N ILE A 93 -3.67 28.75 -26.33
CA ILE A 93 -4.07 29.14 -27.70
C ILE A 93 -3.96 30.66 -27.87
N ALA A 94 -4.50 31.42 -26.92
CA ALA A 94 -4.43 32.89 -27.00
C ALA A 94 -2.99 33.40 -26.98
N SER A 95 -2.12 32.81 -26.13
CA SER A 95 -0.69 33.16 -26.09
C SER A 95 0.03 32.77 -27.39
N ALA A 96 -0.26 31.59 -27.95
CA ALA A 96 0.36 31.10 -29.20
C ALA A 96 -0.03 31.96 -30.42
N VAL A 97 -1.30 32.36 -30.49
CA VAL A 97 -1.80 33.26 -31.56
C VAL A 97 -1.06 34.60 -31.56
N LEU A 98 -0.72 35.15 -30.39
CA LEU A 98 0.03 36.41 -30.26
C LEU A 98 1.54 36.17 -30.44
N LEU A 99 2.05 35.01 -30.03
CA LEU A 99 3.47 34.66 -30.13
C LEU A 99 3.91 34.44 -31.59
N LEU A 100 3.08 33.81 -32.43
CA LEU A 100 3.44 33.53 -33.82
C LEU A 100 3.80 34.80 -34.62
N PRO A 101 2.99 35.88 -34.65
CA PRO A 101 3.37 37.12 -35.34
C PRO A 101 4.54 37.83 -34.64
N LEU A 102 4.69 37.71 -33.31
CA LEU A 102 5.86 38.24 -32.60
C LEU A 102 7.14 37.53 -33.09
N MET A 103 7.14 36.23 -33.21
CA MET A 103 8.27 35.44 -33.70
C MET A 103 8.55 35.69 -35.19
N TYR A 104 7.51 35.89 -35.97
CA TYR A 104 7.67 36.27 -37.39
C TYR A 104 8.48 37.53 -37.52
N VAL A 105 8.19 38.53 -36.69
CA VAL A 105 8.88 39.83 -36.73
C VAL A 105 10.28 39.74 -36.12
N SER A 106 10.43 39.15 -34.90
CA SER A 106 11.71 39.16 -34.20
C SER A 106 12.74 38.20 -34.81
N MET A 107 12.34 37.00 -35.19
CA MET A 107 13.25 35.99 -35.79
C MET A 107 13.12 35.93 -37.30
N GLY A 108 11.90 35.93 -37.83
CA GLY A 108 11.68 35.79 -39.26
C GLY A 108 12.26 36.96 -40.04
N HIS A 109 11.92 38.17 -39.66
CA HIS A 109 12.41 39.37 -40.35
C HIS A 109 13.84 39.73 -39.97
N LEU A 110 14.11 39.89 -38.65
CA LEU A 110 15.41 40.38 -38.20
C LEU A 110 16.57 39.36 -38.42
N MET A 111 16.33 38.06 -38.36
CA MET A 111 17.39 37.07 -38.56
C MET A 111 17.42 36.46 -39.97
N TRP A 112 16.26 36.26 -40.62
CA TRP A 112 16.14 35.53 -41.87
C TRP A 112 15.66 36.40 -43.01
N GLY A 113 15.40 37.72 -42.78
CA GLY A 113 15.02 38.70 -43.79
C GLY A 113 13.64 38.46 -44.45
N TRP A 114 12.69 37.86 -43.69
CA TRP A 114 11.34 37.64 -44.22
C TRP A 114 10.63 38.96 -44.45
N PRO A 115 9.77 39.05 -45.50
CA PRO A 115 9.13 40.28 -45.87
C PRO A 115 8.19 40.85 -44.80
N LEU A 116 8.26 42.16 -44.57
CA LEU A 116 7.31 42.89 -43.71
C LEU A 116 6.59 43.95 -44.54
N PRO A 117 5.37 44.36 -44.14
CA PRO A 117 4.71 45.53 -44.70
C PRO A 117 5.61 46.76 -44.60
N GLU A 118 5.54 47.66 -45.57
CA GLU A 118 6.42 48.83 -45.68
C GLU A 118 6.44 49.71 -44.43
N ILE A 119 5.30 49.80 -43.73
CA ILE A 119 5.15 50.54 -42.43
C ILE A 119 6.14 50.03 -41.35
N PHE A 120 6.51 48.77 -41.37
CA PHE A 120 7.43 48.15 -40.44
C PHE A 120 8.85 47.98 -41.01
N ALA A 121 9.00 47.81 -42.30
CA ALA A 121 10.27 47.41 -42.92
C ALA A 121 11.37 48.50 -42.83
N SER A 122 11.01 49.75 -42.64
CA SER A 122 11.93 50.91 -42.59
C SER A 122 12.00 51.61 -41.24
N ASP A 123 11.13 51.24 -40.31
CA ASP A 123 11.06 51.91 -38.99
C ASP A 123 11.35 50.96 -37.83
N PRO A 124 12.58 51.00 -37.24
CA PRO A 124 12.93 50.16 -36.12
C PRO A 124 12.06 50.39 -34.86
N LEU A 125 11.54 51.62 -34.68
CA LEU A 125 10.66 51.94 -33.55
C LEU A 125 9.31 51.25 -33.69
N ALA A 126 8.74 51.27 -34.92
CA ALA A 126 7.47 50.57 -35.16
C ALA A 126 7.56 49.07 -34.84
N ILE A 127 8.69 48.44 -35.21
CA ILE A 127 8.98 47.06 -34.87
C ILE A 127 9.08 46.87 -33.35
N GLY A 128 9.83 47.71 -32.62
CA GLY A 128 9.99 47.64 -31.18
C GLY A 128 8.67 47.82 -30.45
N LEU A 129 7.84 48.80 -30.85
CA LEU A 129 6.51 49.05 -30.28
C LEU A 129 5.55 47.87 -30.54
N TYR A 130 5.59 47.28 -31.72
CA TYR A 130 4.80 46.10 -32.07
C TYR A 130 5.16 44.89 -31.15
N GLN A 131 6.46 44.68 -30.95
CA GLN A 131 6.93 43.62 -30.04
C GLN A 131 6.50 43.91 -28.58
N LEU A 132 6.60 45.14 -28.10
CA LEU A 132 6.13 45.58 -26.79
C LEU A 132 4.64 45.27 -26.59
N LEU A 133 3.78 45.66 -27.55
CA LEU A 133 2.33 45.45 -27.45
C LEU A 133 1.94 43.98 -27.38
N LEU A 134 2.50 43.16 -28.27
CA LEU A 134 2.20 41.72 -28.28
C LEU A 134 2.71 41.02 -27.02
N THR A 135 3.91 41.36 -26.58
CA THR A 135 4.47 40.79 -25.35
C THR A 135 3.67 41.18 -24.12
N THR A 136 3.25 42.45 -24.02
CA THR A 136 2.37 42.92 -22.95
C THR A 136 1.05 42.16 -22.93
N ALA A 137 0.44 41.89 -24.11
CA ALA A 137 -0.78 41.12 -24.21
C ALA A 137 -0.56 39.66 -23.70
N VAL A 138 0.56 39.01 -24.07
CA VAL A 138 0.91 37.66 -23.58
C VAL A 138 1.15 37.69 -22.07
N MET A 139 1.79 38.71 -21.51
CA MET A 139 2.01 38.88 -20.07
C MET A 139 0.68 39.04 -19.31
N VAL A 140 -0.27 39.82 -19.82
CA VAL A 140 -1.60 40.01 -19.26
C VAL A 140 -2.39 38.69 -19.26
N ILE A 141 -2.39 37.96 -20.37
CA ILE A 141 -3.02 36.64 -20.45
C ILE A 141 -2.42 35.66 -19.39
N ASN A 142 -1.13 35.80 -19.13
CA ASN A 142 -0.39 34.96 -18.19
C ASN A 142 -0.10 35.64 -16.84
N GLN A 143 -0.84 36.66 -16.44
CA GLN A 143 -0.64 37.44 -15.20
C GLN A 143 -0.59 36.60 -13.93
N ARG A 144 -1.23 35.41 -13.93
CA ARG A 144 -1.22 34.46 -12.79
C ARG A 144 0.20 34.11 -12.34
N PHE A 145 1.16 33.97 -13.27
CA PHE A 145 2.56 33.69 -12.91
C PHE A 145 3.18 34.86 -12.13
N PHE A 146 2.90 36.08 -12.52
CA PHE A 146 3.43 37.27 -11.83
C PHE A 146 2.80 37.45 -10.45
N ILE A 147 1.47 37.30 -10.35
CA ILE A 147 0.75 37.42 -9.07
C ILE A 147 1.22 36.34 -8.09
N SER A 148 1.22 35.07 -8.50
CA SER A 148 1.66 33.92 -7.68
C SER A 148 3.14 34.03 -7.32
N GLY A 149 4.00 34.32 -8.30
CA GLY A 149 5.45 34.41 -8.12
C GLY A 149 5.87 35.54 -7.17
N THR A 150 5.31 36.72 -7.34
CA THR A 150 5.59 37.88 -6.46
C THR A 150 5.08 37.65 -5.05
N LYS A 151 3.85 37.09 -4.91
CA LYS A 151 3.28 36.76 -3.61
C LYS A 151 4.14 35.71 -2.86
N SER A 152 4.58 34.67 -3.53
CA SER A 152 5.45 33.64 -2.94
C SER A 152 6.82 34.19 -2.54
N LEU A 153 7.39 35.07 -3.34
CA LEU A 153 8.67 35.74 -3.06
C LEU A 153 8.57 36.63 -1.80
N LEU A 154 7.51 37.44 -1.69
CA LEU A 154 7.28 38.35 -0.54
C LEU A 154 7.05 37.58 0.77
N HIS A 155 6.49 36.35 0.70
CA HIS A 155 6.31 35.47 1.87
C HIS A 155 7.54 34.59 2.16
N GLY A 156 8.70 34.83 1.51
CA GLY A 156 9.93 34.11 1.77
C GLY A 156 9.95 32.64 1.31
N ALA A 157 9.01 32.27 0.43
CA ALA A 157 8.89 30.93 -0.14
C ALA A 157 8.88 30.96 -1.67
N PRO A 158 9.99 31.40 -2.32
CA PRO A 158 10.06 31.49 -3.76
C PRO A 158 9.78 30.12 -4.40
N ASN A 159 8.95 30.13 -5.44
CA ASN A 159 8.48 28.95 -6.14
C ASN A 159 8.81 29.02 -7.64
N MET A 160 8.31 28.06 -8.42
CA MET A 160 8.47 28.04 -9.87
C MET A 160 7.96 29.33 -10.53
N ASP A 161 6.77 29.80 -10.11
CA ASP A 161 6.17 31.02 -10.69
C ASP A 161 7.05 32.23 -10.42
N THR A 162 7.80 32.27 -9.31
CA THR A 162 8.81 33.29 -8.98
C THR A 162 9.94 33.29 -10.00
N LEU A 163 10.50 32.14 -10.38
CA LEU A 163 11.59 32.05 -11.36
C LEU A 163 11.13 32.52 -12.73
N VAL A 164 9.95 32.09 -13.15
CA VAL A 164 9.32 32.44 -14.42
C VAL A 164 9.01 33.94 -14.49
N SER A 165 8.35 34.47 -13.46
CA SER A 165 7.99 35.90 -13.41
C SER A 165 9.22 36.79 -13.36
N LEU A 166 10.26 36.41 -12.62
CA LEU A 166 11.50 37.19 -12.53
C LEU A 166 12.25 37.19 -13.88
N GLY A 167 12.34 36.02 -14.55
CA GLY A 167 13.00 35.93 -15.88
C GLY A 167 12.27 36.72 -16.95
N SER A 168 10.94 36.55 -17.04
CA SER A 168 10.12 37.27 -18.05
C SER A 168 10.06 38.75 -17.74
N ALA A 169 9.90 39.17 -16.48
CA ALA A 169 9.90 40.59 -16.10
C ALA A 169 11.25 41.25 -16.37
N ALA A 170 12.36 40.58 -16.07
CA ALA A 170 13.69 41.12 -16.36
C ALA A 170 13.92 41.35 -17.86
N ALA A 171 13.52 40.38 -18.70
CA ALA A 171 13.58 40.49 -20.15
C ALA A 171 12.71 41.65 -20.66
N TYR A 172 11.49 41.78 -20.16
CA TYR A 172 10.54 42.82 -20.54
C TYR A 172 11.02 44.21 -20.12
N ILE A 173 11.44 44.40 -18.85
CA ILE A 173 11.91 45.67 -18.31
C ILE A 173 13.17 46.13 -19.05
N TYR A 174 14.15 45.22 -19.25
CA TYR A 174 15.35 45.52 -20.02
C TYR A 174 15.02 45.99 -21.44
N SER A 175 14.17 45.21 -22.15
CA SER A 175 13.78 45.55 -23.53
C SER A 175 13.06 46.90 -23.59
N THR A 176 12.26 47.21 -22.57
CA THR A 176 11.60 48.52 -22.50
C THR A 176 12.61 49.65 -22.29
N ALA A 177 13.63 49.46 -21.45
CA ALA A 177 14.70 50.46 -21.29
C ALA A 177 15.46 50.67 -22.61
N VAL A 178 15.82 49.59 -23.31
CA VAL A 178 16.48 49.66 -24.63
C VAL A 178 15.58 50.36 -25.67
N LEU A 179 14.26 50.13 -25.63
CA LEU A 179 13.32 50.81 -26.50
C LEU A 179 13.33 52.34 -26.29
N PHE A 180 13.48 52.81 -25.04
CA PHE A 180 13.65 54.25 -24.78
C PHE A 180 14.98 54.79 -25.36
N GLU A 181 16.07 54.00 -25.27
CA GLU A 181 17.35 54.35 -25.94
C GLU A 181 17.20 54.42 -27.45
N MET A 182 16.45 53.43 -28.06
CA MET A 182 16.10 53.48 -29.47
C MET A 182 15.31 54.74 -29.86
N CYS A 183 14.32 55.10 -29.01
CA CYS A 183 13.57 56.34 -29.24
C CYS A 183 14.47 57.55 -29.24
N HIS A 184 15.42 57.63 -28.30
CA HIS A 184 16.37 58.72 -28.23
C HIS A 184 17.31 58.77 -29.45
N ALA A 185 17.84 57.65 -29.89
CA ALA A 185 18.68 57.54 -31.08
C ALA A 185 17.91 57.99 -32.36
N ALA A 186 16.68 57.46 -32.54
CA ALA A 186 15.85 57.80 -33.67
C ALA A 186 15.49 59.28 -33.77
N VAL A 187 15.15 59.93 -32.64
CA VAL A 187 14.87 61.35 -32.57
C VAL A 187 16.09 62.17 -32.95
N ASN A 188 17.30 61.74 -32.64
CA ASN A 188 18.55 62.37 -33.02
C ASN A 188 19.00 62.03 -34.45
N GLY A 189 18.23 61.27 -35.22
CA GLY A 189 18.52 60.94 -36.62
C GLY A 189 19.51 59.80 -36.81
N ASP A 190 19.93 59.12 -35.71
CA ASP A 190 20.84 58.00 -35.75
C ASP A 190 20.09 56.68 -35.90
N ILE A 191 19.65 56.38 -37.12
CA ILE A 191 18.91 55.16 -37.46
C ILE A 191 19.78 53.93 -37.32
N GLN A 192 21.11 54.01 -37.50
CA GLN A 192 22.01 52.85 -37.36
C GLN A 192 22.11 52.36 -35.94
N THR A 193 22.22 53.31 -34.97
CA THR A 193 22.20 52.99 -33.55
C THR A 193 20.85 52.45 -33.12
N ALA A 194 19.75 53.00 -33.60
CA ALA A 194 18.41 52.47 -33.33
C ALA A 194 18.23 51.05 -33.86
N MET A 195 18.74 50.72 -35.07
CA MET A 195 18.71 49.38 -35.62
C MET A 195 19.59 48.41 -34.82
N HIS A 196 20.76 48.88 -34.35
CA HIS A 196 21.62 48.04 -33.48
C HIS A 196 20.91 47.68 -32.15
N HIS A 197 20.21 48.64 -31.54
CA HIS A 197 19.44 48.40 -30.32
C HIS A 197 18.25 47.45 -30.53
N LEU A 198 17.61 47.47 -31.73
CA LEU A 198 16.52 46.57 -32.08
C LEU A 198 16.92 45.10 -31.98
N HIS A 199 18.14 44.72 -32.37
CA HIS A 199 18.68 43.38 -32.22
C HIS A 199 18.97 42.99 -30.76
N GLY A 200 19.01 43.96 -29.85
CA GLY A 200 19.21 43.76 -28.42
C GLY A 200 17.93 43.55 -27.60
N LEU A 201 16.75 43.54 -28.20
CA LEU A 201 15.48 43.35 -27.53
C LEU A 201 15.24 41.88 -27.20
N TYR A 202 14.62 41.60 -26.06
CA TYR A 202 14.26 40.24 -25.53
C TYR A 202 12.74 40.14 -25.32
N TYR A 203 11.90 40.90 -25.99
CA TYR A 203 10.44 40.81 -25.86
C TYR A 203 9.92 39.46 -26.26
N GLU A 204 10.42 38.87 -27.37
CA GLU A 204 10.07 37.54 -27.81
C GLU A 204 10.48 36.45 -26.77
N SER A 205 11.62 36.65 -26.11
CA SER A 205 12.08 35.71 -25.05
C SER A 205 11.12 35.73 -23.87
N ALA A 206 10.66 36.91 -23.42
CA ALA A 206 9.68 37.06 -22.37
C ALA A 206 8.36 36.36 -22.69
N ALA A 207 7.82 36.60 -23.90
CA ALA A 207 6.57 35.97 -24.36
C ALA A 207 6.70 34.47 -24.57
N MET A 208 7.83 34.02 -25.14
CA MET A 208 8.12 32.61 -25.41
C MET A 208 8.24 31.83 -24.10
N ILE A 209 8.96 32.33 -23.10
CA ILE A 209 9.08 31.67 -21.76
C ILE A 209 7.70 31.41 -21.20
N LEU A 210 6.82 32.41 -21.12
CA LEU A 210 5.46 32.29 -20.60
C LEU A 210 4.61 31.28 -21.39
N THR A 211 4.71 31.31 -22.72
CA THR A 211 3.95 30.39 -23.58
C THR A 211 4.42 28.96 -23.43
N LEU A 212 5.75 28.70 -23.51
CA LEU A 212 6.29 27.36 -23.34
C LEU A 212 6.02 26.78 -21.96
N ILE A 213 6.07 27.59 -20.90
CA ILE A 213 5.69 27.14 -19.56
C ILE A 213 4.21 26.82 -19.51
N THR A 214 3.36 27.59 -20.20
CA THR A 214 1.93 27.28 -20.28
C THR A 214 1.68 25.97 -21.03
N VAL A 215 2.49 25.63 -22.09
CA VAL A 215 2.49 24.29 -22.72
C VAL A 215 2.81 23.23 -21.69
N GLY A 216 3.89 23.40 -20.93
CA GLY A 216 4.27 22.47 -19.86
C GLY A 216 3.15 22.26 -18.84
N LYS A 217 2.49 23.33 -18.39
CA LYS A 217 1.34 23.27 -17.48
C LYS A 217 0.11 22.61 -18.08
N TYR A 218 -0.13 22.80 -19.36
CA TYR A 218 -1.20 22.08 -20.05
C TYR A 218 -0.94 20.58 -20.12
N LEU A 219 0.27 20.19 -20.55
CA LEU A 219 0.67 18.78 -20.58
C LEU A 219 0.61 18.14 -19.18
N GLU A 220 1.03 18.86 -18.15
CA GLU A 220 0.91 18.46 -16.75
C GLU A 220 -0.56 18.20 -16.37
N ALA A 221 -1.46 19.15 -16.68
CA ALA A 221 -2.88 19.07 -16.32
C ALA A 221 -3.59 17.91 -17.05
N VAL A 222 -3.31 17.71 -18.36
CA VAL A 222 -3.82 16.57 -19.13
C VAL A 222 -3.30 15.25 -18.58
N SER A 223 -2.04 15.21 -18.23
CA SER A 223 -1.39 13.99 -17.72
C SER A 223 -1.90 13.64 -16.32
N LYS A 224 -2.14 14.62 -15.45
CA LYS A 224 -2.81 14.42 -14.15
C LYS A 224 -4.21 13.83 -14.34
N GLY A 225 -4.97 14.32 -15.33
CA GLY A 225 -6.27 13.74 -15.66
C GLY A 225 -6.19 12.24 -15.99
N ARG A 226 -5.20 11.83 -16.80
CA ARG A 226 -5.02 10.41 -17.17
C ARG A 226 -4.58 9.53 -15.97
N THR A 227 -3.95 10.08 -14.96
CA THR A 227 -3.57 9.32 -13.79
C THR A 227 -4.76 9.08 -12.85
N THR A 228 -5.79 9.92 -12.88
CA THR A 228 -7.06 9.71 -12.16
C THR A 228 -8.04 8.79 -12.89
N ASP A 229 -7.78 8.43 -14.16
CA ASP A 229 -8.66 7.56 -14.96
C ASP A 229 -8.85 6.18 -14.31
N ALA A 230 -7.86 5.67 -13.57
CA ALA A 230 -7.98 4.41 -12.86
C ALA A 230 -9.05 4.48 -11.75
N ILE A 231 -9.07 5.56 -10.97
CA ILE A 231 -10.09 5.80 -9.92
C ILE A 231 -11.45 6.05 -10.59
N LYS A 232 -11.48 6.86 -11.64
CA LYS A 232 -12.70 7.13 -12.38
C LYS A 232 -13.31 5.86 -12.98
N SER A 233 -12.49 4.96 -13.53
CA SER A 233 -12.97 3.68 -14.06
C SER A 233 -13.57 2.78 -12.97
N LEU A 234 -13.11 2.85 -11.72
CA LEU A 234 -13.73 2.16 -10.59
C LEU A 234 -15.08 2.79 -10.22
N MET A 235 -15.15 4.12 -10.21
CA MET A 235 -16.42 4.83 -9.94
C MET A 235 -17.48 4.58 -11.02
N ASP A 236 -17.07 4.46 -12.27
CA ASP A 236 -17.96 4.20 -13.41
C ASP A 236 -18.55 2.76 -13.41
N LEU A 237 -18.02 1.85 -12.58
CA LEU A 237 -18.56 0.48 -12.41
C LEU A 237 -19.85 0.48 -11.60
N ALA A 238 -20.08 1.43 -10.71
CA ALA A 238 -21.28 1.51 -9.89
C ALA A 238 -22.50 1.85 -10.74
N PRO A 239 -23.59 1.05 -10.70
CA PRO A 239 -24.82 1.39 -11.38
C PRO A 239 -25.46 2.63 -10.74
N LYS A 240 -26.06 3.48 -11.58
CA LYS A 240 -26.68 4.74 -11.12
C LYS A 240 -28.07 4.53 -10.51
N THR A 241 -28.71 3.41 -10.80
CA THR A 241 -30.06 3.08 -10.38
C THR A 241 -30.13 1.70 -9.77
N ALA A 242 -31.06 1.51 -8.86
CA ALA A 242 -31.40 0.23 -8.23
C ALA A 242 -32.90 -0.07 -8.40
N CYS A 243 -33.23 -1.33 -8.61
CA CYS A 243 -34.61 -1.80 -8.60
C CYS A 243 -34.93 -2.34 -7.19
N VAL A 244 -35.69 -1.58 -6.40
CA VAL A 244 -36.05 -1.94 -5.02
C VAL A 244 -37.52 -2.37 -4.95
N ILE A 245 -37.83 -3.25 -4.00
CA ILE A 245 -39.19 -3.66 -3.67
C ILE A 245 -39.65 -2.88 -2.43
N ARG A 246 -40.55 -1.91 -2.60
CA ARG A 246 -41.20 -1.18 -1.50
C ARG A 246 -42.70 -1.38 -1.60
N ASP A 247 -43.36 -1.68 -0.51
CA ASP A 247 -44.80 -1.97 -0.45
C ASP A 247 -45.25 -3.06 -1.44
N GLY A 248 -44.41 -4.08 -1.67
CA GLY A 248 -44.68 -5.19 -2.59
C GLY A 248 -44.62 -4.82 -4.08
N LYS A 249 -44.14 -3.63 -4.45
CA LYS A 249 -43.97 -3.18 -5.83
C LYS A 249 -42.51 -2.87 -6.14
N GLU A 250 -42.06 -3.29 -7.32
CA GLU A 250 -40.76 -2.91 -7.84
C GLU A 250 -40.75 -1.42 -8.25
N GLN A 251 -39.75 -0.71 -7.80
CA GLN A 251 -39.51 0.71 -8.10
C GLN A 251 -38.04 0.92 -8.46
N VAL A 252 -37.80 1.62 -9.56
CA VAL A 252 -36.42 2.01 -9.95
C VAL A 252 -36.13 3.36 -9.32
N ILE A 253 -35.16 3.38 -8.43
CA ILE A 253 -34.72 4.57 -7.72
C ILE A 253 -33.21 4.82 -7.99
N PRO A 254 -32.68 6.03 -7.79
CA PRO A 254 -31.25 6.27 -7.75
C PRO A 254 -30.57 5.35 -6.71
N ALA A 255 -29.42 4.77 -7.05
CA ALA A 255 -28.70 3.86 -6.13
C ALA A 255 -28.32 4.55 -4.80
N GLU A 256 -28.18 5.88 -4.82
CA GLU A 256 -27.89 6.71 -3.65
C GLU A 256 -29.07 6.84 -2.66
N GLU A 257 -30.30 6.50 -3.10
CA GLU A 257 -31.52 6.55 -2.27
C GLU A 257 -31.86 5.20 -1.64
N VAL A 258 -31.08 4.15 -1.91
CA VAL A 258 -31.21 2.84 -1.27
C VAL A 258 -30.79 2.95 0.19
N VAL A 259 -31.60 2.44 1.10
CA VAL A 259 -31.30 2.40 2.53
C VAL A 259 -31.02 0.98 3.00
N LYS A 260 -30.27 0.85 4.09
CA LYS A 260 -29.98 -0.45 4.70
C LYS A 260 -31.28 -1.15 5.09
N GLY A 261 -31.42 -2.43 4.69
CA GLY A 261 -32.62 -3.24 4.88
C GLY A 261 -33.60 -3.19 3.71
N ASP A 262 -33.41 -2.33 2.69
CA ASP A 262 -34.20 -2.38 1.47
C ASP A 262 -33.98 -3.72 0.74
N THR A 263 -35.06 -4.28 0.20
CA THR A 263 -34.95 -5.43 -0.68
C THR A 263 -34.81 -4.96 -2.13
N PHE A 264 -33.73 -5.40 -2.80
CA PHE A 264 -33.49 -5.06 -4.20
C PHE A 264 -33.38 -6.30 -5.09
N VAL A 265 -33.65 -6.10 -6.35
CA VAL A 265 -33.68 -7.14 -7.38
C VAL A 265 -32.58 -6.89 -8.39
N VAL A 266 -31.89 -7.97 -8.79
CA VAL A 266 -30.84 -7.92 -9.82
C VAL A 266 -31.12 -9.00 -10.87
N ARG A 267 -31.39 -8.56 -12.09
CA ARG A 267 -31.66 -9.42 -13.23
C ARG A 267 -30.37 -9.87 -13.92
N PRO A 268 -30.44 -10.93 -14.75
CA PRO A 268 -29.29 -11.33 -15.58
C PRO A 268 -28.74 -10.17 -16.40
N GLY A 269 -27.42 -9.97 -16.39
CA GLY A 269 -26.74 -8.88 -17.08
C GLY A 269 -26.77 -7.53 -16.37
N GLU A 270 -27.37 -7.42 -15.18
CA GLU A 270 -27.37 -6.19 -14.39
C GLU A 270 -26.22 -6.18 -13.37
N SER A 271 -25.65 -5.00 -13.12
CA SER A 271 -24.69 -4.81 -12.04
C SER A 271 -25.42 -4.63 -10.72
N ILE A 272 -24.85 -5.20 -9.64
CA ILE A 272 -25.37 -5.11 -8.28
C ILE A 272 -25.22 -3.67 -7.77
N PRO A 273 -26.32 -3.02 -7.30
CA PRO A 273 -26.29 -1.59 -6.99
C PRO A 273 -25.64 -1.24 -5.65
N VAL A 274 -25.81 -2.07 -4.63
CA VAL A 274 -25.30 -1.89 -3.27
C VAL A 274 -24.87 -3.24 -2.71
N ASP A 275 -24.08 -3.25 -1.62
CA ASP A 275 -23.73 -4.51 -0.96
C ASP A 275 -24.95 -5.13 -0.30
N GLY A 276 -25.11 -6.43 -0.43
CA GLY A 276 -26.29 -7.12 0.06
C GLY A 276 -26.07 -8.58 0.41
N ARG A 277 -27.14 -9.18 0.94
CA ARG A 277 -27.24 -10.62 1.17
C ARG A 277 -28.37 -11.19 0.32
N VAL A 278 -28.10 -12.27 -0.38
CA VAL A 278 -29.13 -12.97 -1.17
C VAL A 278 -30.19 -13.56 -0.25
N ILE A 279 -31.45 -13.15 -0.46
CA ILE A 279 -32.64 -13.69 0.23
C ILE A 279 -33.19 -14.88 -0.54
N SER A 280 -33.29 -14.73 -1.86
CA SER A 280 -33.85 -15.79 -2.74
C SER A 280 -33.24 -15.70 -4.14
N GLY A 281 -33.29 -16.81 -4.86
CA GLY A 281 -32.66 -16.94 -6.17
C GLY A 281 -31.28 -17.55 -6.10
N GLY A 282 -30.64 -17.73 -7.26
CA GLY A 282 -29.28 -18.24 -7.39
C GLY A 282 -28.71 -17.81 -8.74
N SER A 283 -27.44 -17.44 -8.77
CA SER A 283 -26.75 -17.02 -9.99
C SER A 283 -25.25 -17.08 -9.84
N ALA A 284 -24.55 -17.19 -10.96
CA ALA A 284 -23.12 -16.90 -11.03
C ALA A 284 -22.92 -15.38 -11.13
N VAL A 285 -22.11 -14.82 -10.25
CA VAL A 285 -21.79 -13.39 -10.19
C VAL A 285 -20.32 -13.19 -10.55
N ASP A 286 -20.06 -12.34 -11.53
CA ASP A 286 -18.70 -11.93 -11.91
C ASP A 286 -18.23 -10.83 -10.96
N GLU A 287 -17.27 -11.16 -10.10
CA GLU A 287 -16.66 -10.25 -9.14
C GLU A 287 -15.32 -9.70 -9.64
N SER A 288 -14.95 -9.95 -10.90
CA SER A 288 -13.64 -9.58 -11.48
C SER A 288 -13.32 -8.08 -11.38
N ALA A 289 -14.34 -7.24 -11.40
CA ALA A 289 -14.19 -5.79 -11.27
C ALA A 289 -13.61 -5.36 -9.90
N LEU A 290 -13.87 -6.11 -8.84
CA LEU A 290 -13.40 -5.84 -7.47
C LEU A 290 -12.23 -6.73 -7.07
N THR A 291 -12.33 -8.03 -7.40
CA THR A 291 -11.32 -9.02 -6.98
C THR A 291 -10.24 -9.23 -8.03
N GLY A 292 -10.53 -8.96 -9.31
CA GLY A 292 -9.67 -9.30 -10.44
C GLY A 292 -9.67 -10.79 -10.80
N GLU A 293 -10.60 -11.61 -10.23
CA GLU A 293 -10.78 -13.02 -10.60
C GLU A 293 -11.76 -13.15 -11.76
N SER A 294 -11.34 -13.83 -12.83
CA SER A 294 -12.18 -13.97 -14.04
C SER A 294 -13.21 -15.09 -13.93
N ILE A 295 -13.17 -15.91 -12.89
CA ILE A 295 -14.11 -17.02 -12.69
C ILE A 295 -15.29 -16.51 -11.89
N PRO A 296 -16.53 -16.58 -12.43
CA PRO A 296 -17.73 -16.17 -11.70
C PRO A 296 -17.96 -17.06 -10.46
N VAL A 297 -18.50 -16.44 -9.41
CA VAL A 297 -18.77 -17.11 -8.13
C VAL A 297 -20.26 -17.41 -8.01
N ASP A 298 -20.61 -18.66 -7.74
CA ASP A 298 -21.99 -19.06 -7.51
C ASP A 298 -22.50 -18.46 -6.20
N LYS A 299 -23.67 -17.77 -6.28
CA LYS A 299 -24.36 -17.18 -5.15
C LYS A 299 -25.70 -17.86 -4.94
N ALA A 300 -25.99 -18.22 -3.70
CA ALA A 300 -27.19 -18.86 -3.22
C ALA A 300 -27.77 -18.08 -2.03
N PRO A 301 -29.00 -18.36 -1.58
CA PRO A 301 -29.57 -17.73 -0.40
C PRO A 301 -28.63 -17.75 0.81
N GLY A 302 -28.41 -16.58 1.43
CA GLY A 302 -27.43 -16.36 2.49
C GLY A 302 -26.06 -15.86 2.03
N SER A 303 -25.70 -15.98 0.74
CA SER A 303 -24.44 -15.47 0.18
C SER A 303 -24.41 -13.94 0.18
N LEU A 304 -23.21 -13.37 0.42
CA LEU A 304 -22.97 -11.94 0.29
C LEU A 304 -22.71 -11.58 -1.17
N VAL A 305 -23.17 -10.42 -1.58
CA VAL A 305 -22.96 -9.81 -2.89
C VAL A 305 -22.43 -8.38 -2.71
N SER A 306 -21.54 -7.95 -3.58
CA SER A 306 -20.90 -6.64 -3.50
C SER A 306 -21.36 -5.72 -4.63
N ALA A 307 -21.46 -4.42 -4.35
CA ALA A 307 -21.77 -3.39 -5.33
C ALA A 307 -20.81 -3.45 -6.53
N ALA A 308 -21.32 -3.11 -7.72
CA ALA A 308 -20.58 -3.08 -8.99
C ALA A 308 -20.13 -4.45 -9.55
N THR A 309 -20.48 -5.56 -8.92
CA THR A 309 -20.30 -6.91 -9.50
C THR A 309 -21.44 -7.23 -10.47
N LEU A 310 -21.19 -8.09 -11.46
CA LEU A 310 -22.13 -8.35 -12.56
C LEU A 310 -22.84 -9.67 -12.37
N ASN A 311 -24.18 -9.63 -12.30
CA ASN A 311 -25.01 -10.83 -12.27
C ASN A 311 -25.10 -11.45 -13.68
N GLN A 312 -24.70 -12.73 -13.83
CA GLN A 312 -24.59 -13.33 -15.17
C GLN A 312 -25.88 -14.01 -15.64
N ASN A 313 -26.39 -15.00 -14.90
CA ASN A 313 -27.33 -15.96 -15.47
C ASN A 313 -28.68 -16.03 -14.74
N GLY A 314 -28.71 -15.83 -13.43
CA GLY A 314 -29.88 -16.04 -12.59
C GLY A 314 -30.54 -14.74 -12.15
N PHE A 315 -31.63 -14.88 -11.45
CA PHE A 315 -32.36 -13.80 -10.82
C PHE A 315 -32.00 -13.79 -9.33
N LEU A 316 -31.63 -12.64 -8.79
CA LEU A 316 -31.27 -12.49 -7.39
C LEU A 316 -32.21 -11.47 -6.72
N THR A 317 -32.75 -11.84 -5.57
CA THR A 317 -33.37 -10.91 -4.63
C THR A 317 -32.47 -10.78 -3.42
N CYS A 318 -32.05 -9.57 -3.11
CA CYS A 318 -31.09 -9.31 -2.06
C CYS A 318 -31.60 -8.28 -1.07
N GLU A 319 -31.14 -8.36 0.18
CA GLU A 319 -31.34 -7.36 1.22
C GLU A 319 -30.09 -6.47 1.29
N ALA A 320 -30.24 -5.15 1.28
CA ALA A 320 -29.14 -4.20 1.35
C ALA A 320 -28.50 -4.22 2.76
N THR A 321 -27.21 -4.53 2.81
CA THR A 321 -26.44 -4.59 4.07
C THR A 321 -25.55 -3.38 4.29
N ARG A 322 -24.95 -2.85 3.21
CA ARG A 322 -24.12 -1.62 3.21
C ARG A 322 -24.53 -0.77 2.01
N VAL A 323 -24.68 0.53 2.23
CA VAL A 323 -25.22 1.47 1.24
C VAL A 323 -24.37 2.75 1.18
N GLY A 324 -24.41 3.46 0.06
CA GLY A 324 -23.71 4.75 -0.10
C GLY A 324 -22.19 4.65 0.11
N GLU A 325 -21.67 5.41 1.06
CA GLU A 325 -20.22 5.46 1.35
C GLU A 325 -19.70 4.20 2.05
N ASP A 326 -20.59 3.40 2.66
CA ASP A 326 -20.21 2.17 3.37
C ASP A 326 -20.08 0.96 2.44
N THR A 327 -20.43 1.06 1.15
CA THR A 327 -20.26 -0.05 0.21
C THR A 327 -18.80 -0.42 0.01
N THR A 328 -18.52 -1.70 -0.24
CA THR A 328 -17.17 -2.22 -0.50
C THR A 328 -16.46 -1.44 -1.62
N LEU A 329 -17.16 -1.10 -2.70
CA LEU A 329 -16.61 -0.29 -3.78
C LEU A 329 -16.23 1.12 -3.29
N SER A 330 -17.09 1.78 -2.51
CA SER A 330 -16.80 3.12 -1.95
C SER A 330 -15.59 3.10 -1.05
N GLN A 331 -15.42 2.08 -0.21
CA GLN A 331 -14.25 1.89 0.65
C GLN A 331 -12.96 1.65 -0.15
N ILE A 332 -13.04 0.89 -1.25
CA ILE A 332 -11.91 0.72 -2.18
C ILE A 332 -11.49 2.05 -2.78
N ILE A 333 -12.45 2.82 -3.30
CA ILE A 333 -12.19 4.15 -3.89
C ILE A 333 -11.58 5.08 -2.85
N GLU A 334 -12.14 5.15 -1.64
CA GLU A 334 -11.62 5.97 -0.54
C GLU A 334 -10.20 5.56 -0.16
N THR A 335 -9.90 4.26 -0.11
CA THR A 335 -8.55 3.75 0.18
C THR A 335 -7.54 4.23 -0.87
N VAL A 336 -7.88 4.16 -2.15
CA VAL A 336 -7.00 4.64 -3.24
C VAL A 336 -6.84 6.16 -3.21
N GLU A 337 -7.89 6.91 -2.90
CA GLU A 337 -7.84 8.38 -2.72
C GLU A 337 -6.95 8.75 -1.54
N ASN A 338 -7.08 8.06 -0.41
CA ASN A 338 -6.25 8.27 0.78
C ASN A 338 -4.77 7.95 0.51
N ALA A 339 -4.49 6.86 -0.23
CA ALA A 339 -3.13 6.55 -0.66
C ALA A 339 -2.54 7.68 -1.52
N ALA A 340 -3.32 8.26 -2.43
CA ALA A 340 -2.90 9.38 -3.26
C ALA A 340 -2.75 10.70 -2.48
N ALA A 341 -3.51 10.89 -1.39
CA ALA A 341 -3.48 12.08 -0.55
C ALA A 341 -2.30 12.08 0.44
N THR A 342 -1.82 10.89 0.84
CA THR A 342 -0.69 10.75 1.79
C THR A 342 0.66 10.94 1.09
N LYS A 343 1.70 11.28 1.87
CA LYS A 343 3.06 11.44 1.35
C LYS A 343 3.97 10.29 1.77
N ALA A 344 4.54 9.63 0.79
CA ALA A 344 5.61 8.66 1.01
C ALA A 344 6.88 9.33 1.58
N PRO A 345 7.71 8.65 2.37
CA PRO A 345 8.97 9.17 2.88
C PRO A 345 9.88 9.76 1.80
N ILE A 346 9.97 9.12 0.63
CA ILE A 346 10.76 9.62 -0.51
C ILE A 346 10.23 10.96 -1.04
N ALA A 347 8.92 11.19 -1.01
CA ALA A 347 8.31 12.45 -1.40
C ALA A 347 8.67 13.59 -0.43
N LYS A 348 8.71 13.30 0.88
CA LYS A 348 9.13 14.28 1.90
C LYS A 348 10.57 14.75 1.67
N ILE A 349 11.46 13.84 1.26
CA ILE A 349 12.86 14.18 0.91
C ILE A 349 12.90 15.06 -0.34
N ALA A 350 12.16 14.70 -1.39
CA ALA A 350 12.10 15.48 -2.63
C ALA A 350 11.56 16.91 -2.39
N ASP A 351 10.53 17.06 -1.55
CA ASP A 351 9.98 18.37 -1.16
C ASP A 351 11.02 19.22 -0.41
N LYS A 352 11.78 18.63 0.51
CA LYS A 352 12.85 19.33 1.25
C LYS A 352 13.95 19.81 0.31
N VAL A 353 14.38 18.97 -0.63
CA VAL A 353 15.36 19.35 -1.65
C VAL A 353 14.82 20.48 -2.52
N SER A 354 13.57 20.39 -2.97
CA SER A 354 12.91 21.43 -3.78
C SER A 354 12.87 22.79 -3.08
N GLY A 355 12.65 22.81 -1.78
CA GLY A 355 12.62 24.04 -0.97
C GLY A 355 13.95 24.78 -0.89
N VAL A 356 15.09 24.06 -0.97
CA VAL A 356 16.44 24.64 -1.00
C VAL A 356 16.88 24.97 -2.42
N PHE A 357 16.40 24.21 -3.39
CA PHE A 357 16.83 24.31 -4.79
C PHE A 357 16.52 25.67 -5.42
N VAL A 358 15.31 26.20 -5.22
CA VAL A 358 14.90 27.48 -5.84
C VAL A 358 15.73 28.66 -5.35
N PRO A 359 15.95 28.89 -4.04
CA PRO A 359 16.87 29.91 -3.56
C PRO A 359 18.30 29.74 -4.07
N ALA A 360 18.80 28.50 -4.12
CA ALA A 360 20.15 28.20 -4.62
C ALA A 360 20.31 28.61 -6.10
N VAL A 361 19.31 28.29 -6.92
CA VAL A 361 19.28 28.68 -8.35
C VAL A 361 19.25 30.20 -8.53
N MET A 362 18.47 30.91 -7.73
CA MET A 362 18.45 32.39 -7.77
C MET A 362 19.84 32.96 -7.45
N ALA A 363 20.52 32.42 -6.46
CA ALA A 363 21.90 32.81 -6.15
C ALA A 363 22.86 32.48 -7.30
N ILE A 364 22.78 31.29 -7.91
CA ILE A 364 23.60 30.89 -9.07
C ILE A 364 23.36 31.82 -10.26
N ALA A 365 22.09 32.20 -10.55
CA ALA A 365 21.78 33.13 -11.62
C ALA A 365 22.39 34.49 -11.40
N LEU A 366 22.34 35.00 -10.17
CA LEU A 366 22.93 36.28 -9.79
C LEU A 366 24.47 36.24 -9.90
N VAL A 367 25.10 35.15 -9.39
CA VAL A 367 26.55 34.96 -9.48
C VAL A 367 27.00 34.84 -10.95
N ALA A 368 26.27 34.07 -11.77
CA ALA A 368 26.59 33.92 -13.20
C ALA A 368 26.51 35.26 -13.94
N GLY A 369 25.42 36.06 -13.70
CA GLY A 369 25.29 37.38 -14.26
C GLY A 369 26.43 38.32 -13.83
N ALA A 370 26.75 38.39 -12.54
CA ALA A 370 27.85 39.21 -12.01
C ALA A 370 29.22 38.77 -12.60
N ALA A 371 29.48 37.47 -12.72
CA ALA A 371 30.74 36.98 -13.28
C ALA A 371 30.95 37.40 -14.73
N TRP A 372 29.88 37.39 -15.57
CA TRP A 372 29.99 37.84 -16.95
C TRP A 372 30.14 39.34 -17.03
N LEU A 373 29.51 40.16 -16.16
CA LEU A 373 29.74 41.62 -16.06
C LEU A 373 31.20 41.91 -15.69
N ILE A 374 31.73 41.25 -14.67
CA ILE A 374 33.14 41.40 -14.27
C ILE A 374 34.09 41.01 -15.40
N SER A 375 33.70 40.02 -16.22
CA SER A 375 34.49 39.61 -17.39
C SER A 375 34.42 40.58 -18.56
N GLY A 376 33.80 41.78 -18.40
CA GLY A 376 33.71 42.81 -19.41
C GLY A 376 32.67 42.56 -20.52
N ARG A 377 31.75 41.59 -20.36
CA ARG A 377 30.67 41.35 -21.32
C ARG A 377 29.53 42.37 -21.09
N PRO A 378 28.79 42.74 -22.16
CA PRO A 378 27.70 43.72 -22.04
C PRO A 378 26.59 43.17 -21.09
N PHE A 379 25.85 44.13 -20.48
CA PHE A 379 24.79 43.84 -19.53
C PHE A 379 23.71 42.88 -20.12
N SER A 380 23.37 43.11 -21.43
CA SER A 380 22.42 42.26 -22.17
C SER A 380 22.84 40.78 -22.15
N PHE A 381 24.12 40.51 -22.39
CA PHE A 381 24.67 39.18 -22.41
C PHE A 381 24.63 38.53 -21.00
N ALA A 382 25.05 39.26 -19.98
CA ALA A 382 25.03 38.81 -18.59
C ALA A 382 23.60 38.53 -18.13
N LEU A 383 22.65 39.40 -18.46
CA LEU A 383 21.23 39.26 -18.16
C LEU A 383 20.64 38.01 -18.85
N ALA A 384 20.95 37.78 -20.12
CA ALA A 384 20.48 36.61 -20.87
C ALA A 384 20.98 35.32 -20.22
N ARG A 385 22.22 35.26 -19.68
CA ARG A 385 22.75 34.10 -18.95
C ARG A 385 21.99 33.87 -17.63
N ALA A 386 21.78 34.95 -16.86
CA ALA A 386 21.04 34.88 -15.62
C ALA A 386 19.59 34.41 -15.86
N ILE A 387 18.89 34.94 -16.86
CA ILE A 387 17.54 34.49 -17.26
C ILE A 387 17.56 33.00 -17.68
N SER A 388 18.56 32.58 -18.49
CA SER A 388 18.69 31.19 -18.91
C SER A 388 18.81 30.24 -17.74
N VAL A 389 19.59 30.58 -16.71
CA VAL A 389 19.74 29.81 -15.46
C VAL A 389 18.40 29.73 -14.72
N LEU A 390 17.70 30.84 -14.54
CA LEU A 390 16.40 30.86 -13.85
C LEU A 390 15.36 29.98 -14.55
N VAL A 391 15.29 30.05 -15.88
CA VAL A 391 14.27 29.35 -16.66
C VAL A 391 14.52 27.85 -16.72
N ILE A 392 15.76 27.40 -17.00
CA ILE A 392 16.07 25.97 -17.12
C ILE A 392 15.93 25.22 -15.78
N SER A 393 16.11 25.94 -14.69
CA SER A 393 16.20 25.33 -13.35
C SER A 393 14.85 25.09 -12.67
N CYS A 394 13.74 25.11 -13.40
CA CYS A 394 12.45 24.83 -12.78
C CYS A 394 12.36 23.37 -12.30
N PRO A 395 12.09 23.12 -11.00
CA PRO A 395 11.93 21.78 -10.46
C PRO A 395 10.53 21.20 -10.68
N CYS A 396 9.88 21.50 -11.79
CA CYS A 396 8.48 21.12 -12.07
C CYS A 396 8.29 19.59 -12.05
N ALA A 397 9.18 18.86 -12.72
CA ALA A 397 9.16 17.41 -12.80
C ALA A 397 9.38 16.74 -11.44
N LEU A 398 10.19 17.33 -10.56
CA LEU A 398 10.49 16.80 -9.23
C LEU A 398 9.25 16.69 -8.34
N GLY A 399 8.38 17.71 -8.35
CA GLY A 399 7.15 17.74 -7.56
C GLY A 399 6.11 16.72 -8.01
N LEU A 400 6.18 16.23 -9.25
CA LEU A 400 5.27 15.25 -9.82
C LEU A 400 5.81 13.82 -9.83
N ALA A 401 7.12 13.65 -9.75
CA ALA A 401 7.81 12.38 -9.91
C ALA A 401 7.28 11.27 -8.98
N THR A 402 7.04 11.61 -7.71
CA THR A 402 6.56 10.65 -6.70
C THR A 402 5.03 10.52 -6.68
N PRO A 403 4.24 11.61 -6.58
CA PRO A 403 2.78 11.49 -6.42
C PRO A 403 2.10 10.79 -7.61
N VAL A 404 2.55 11.09 -8.84
CA VAL A 404 1.96 10.48 -10.04
C VAL A 404 2.25 8.98 -10.10
N ALA A 405 3.48 8.54 -9.80
CA ALA A 405 3.82 7.13 -9.79
C ALA A 405 3.08 6.35 -8.69
N ILE A 406 2.90 6.95 -7.50
CA ILE A 406 2.14 6.36 -6.41
C ILE A 406 0.67 6.21 -6.82
N MET A 407 0.06 7.25 -7.37
CA MET A 407 -1.34 7.21 -7.78
C MET A 407 -1.60 6.15 -8.86
N VAL A 408 -0.75 6.09 -9.89
CA VAL A 408 -0.85 5.05 -10.92
C VAL A 408 -0.61 3.67 -10.32
N GLY A 409 0.41 3.52 -9.46
CA GLY A 409 0.73 2.25 -8.79
C GLY A 409 -0.41 1.77 -7.88
N SER A 410 -0.98 2.64 -7.05
CA SER A 410 -2.13 2.30 -6.20
C SER A 410 -3.38 1.98 -7.02
N GLY A 411 -3.65 2.74 -8.10
CA GLY A 411 -4.77 2.48 -9.00
C GLY A 411 -4.63 1.14 -9.74
N VAL A 412 -3.42 0.80 -10.18
CA VAL A 412 -3.14 -0.52 -10.79
C VAL A 412 -3.29 -1.62 -9.74
N GLY A 413 -2.80 -1.40 -8.51
CA GLY A 413 -3.00 -2.33 -7.39
C GLY A 413 -4.48 -2.62 -7.17
N ALA A 414 -5.30 -1.57 -7.04
CA ALA A 414 -6.74 -1.71 -6.80
C ALA A 414 -7.44 -2.51 -7.91
N LYS A 415 -7.10 -2.28 -9.19
CA LYS A 415 -7.61 -3.07 -10.32
C LYS A 415 -7.29 -4.57 -10.24
N HIS A 416 -6.27 -4.94 -9.50
CA HIS A 416 -5.85 -6.33 -9.29
C HIS A 416 -6.17 -6.84 -7.89
N GLY A 417 -7.00 -6.14 -7.13
CA GLY A 417 -7.41 -6.53 -5.78
C GLY A 417 -6.34 -6.29 -4.71
N VAL A 418 -5.33 -5.45 -4.97
CA VAL A 418 -4.28 -5.06 -4.01
C VAL A 418 -4.50 -3.60 -3.59
N LEU A 419 -4.90 -3.38 -2.35
CA LEU A 419 -5.22 -2.05 -1.82
C LEU A 419 -4.11 -1.57 -0.88
N PHE A 420 -3.43 -0.50 -1.24
CA PHE A 420 -2.47 0.19 -0.36
C PHE A 420 -3.19 1.33 0.36
N LYS A 421 -3.24 1.34 1.69
CA LYS A 421 -3.92 2.40 2.45
C LYS A 421 -3.22 3.76 2.39
N THR A 422 -1.90 3.75 2.25
CA THR A 422 -1.09 4.96 2.23
C THR A 422 0.04 4.87 1.21
N ALA A 423 0.54 6.02 0.77
CA ALA A 423 1.75 6.08 -0.04
C ALA A 423 2.97 5.48 0.67
N SER A 424 3.02 5.59 2.00
CA SER A 424 4.07 4.97 2.82
C SER A 424 3.97 3.45 2.78
N ALA A 425 2.76 2.88 2.88
CA ALA A 425 2.52 1.45 2.77
C ALA A 425 3.03 0.91 1.43
N LEU A 426 2.70 1.58 0.31
CA LEU A 426 3.21 1.23 -1.01
C LEU A 426 4.73 1.29 -1.06
N GLU A 427 5.36 2.34 -0.51
CA GLU A 427 6.82 2.46 -0.48
C GLU A 427 7.49 1.37 0.36
N GLN A 428 6.97 1.09 1.56
CA GLN A 428 7.57 0.12 2.48
C GLN A 428 7.41 -1.32 2.00
N THR A 429 6.25 -1.66 1.41
CA THR A 429 6.02 -2.98 0.81
C THR A 429 7.13 -3.38 -0.19
N GLY A 430 7.59 -2.43 -1.02
CA GLY A 430 8.68 -2.69 -1.98
C GLY A 430 10.05 -2.89 -1.34
N LYS A 431 10.23 -2.45 -0.10
CA LYS A 431 11.46 -2.59 0.67
C LYS A 431 11.52 -3.87 1.51
N THR A 432 10.44 -4.66 1.51
CA THR A 432 10.34 -5.91 2.28
C THR A 432 11.50 -6.85 1.96
N GLN A 433 12.08 -7.41 3.02
CA GLN A 433 13.19 -8.37 2.99
C GLN A 433 12.80 -9.70 3.63
N ILE A 434 11.87 -9.68 4.58
CA ILE A 434 11.36 -10.84 5.31
C ILE A 434 9.83 -10.80 5.22
N VAL A 435 9.22 -11.90 4.80
CA VAL A 435 7.76 -12.09 4.82
C VAL A 435 7.43 -13.14 5.87
N VAL A 436 6.68 -12.73 6.88
CA VAL A 436 6.14 -13.60 7.92
C VAL A 436 4.70 -13.93 7.54
N LEU A 437 4.38 -15.20 7.40
CA LEU A 437 3.05 -15.68 7.03
C LEU A 437 2.42 -16.42 8.19
N ASP A 438 1.21 -16.05 8.57
CA ASP A 438 0.41 -16.93 9.42
C ASP A 438 0.10 -18.23 8.66
N LYS A 439 -0.12 -19.32 9.39
CA LYS A 439 -0.49 -20.58 8.78
C LYS A 439 -1.98 -20.60 8.38
N THR A 440 -2.85 -20.40 9.36
CA THR A 440 -4.30 -20.66 9.25
C THR A 440 -5.01 -19.56 8.48
N GLY A 441 -5.79 -19.90 7.45
CA GLY A 441 -6.48 -18.91 6.60
C GLY A 441 -5.55 -18.16 5.62
N THR A 442 -4.24 -18.14 5.87
CA THR A 442 -3.23 -17.48 5.02
C THR A 442 -2.56 -18.48 4.08
N LEU A 443 -1.71 -19.39 4.58
CA LEU A 443 -1.10 -20.47 3.79
C LEU A 443 -2.06 -21.62 3.51
N THR A 444 -3.02 -21.83 4.39
CA THR A 444 -4.04 -22.86 4.33
C THR A 444 -5.42 -22.26 4.08
N LYS A 445 -6.41 -23.11 3.76
CA LYS A 445 -7.79 -22.66 3.48
C LYS A 445 -8.54 -22.16 4.72
N GLY A 446 -8.01 -22.38 5.94
CA GLY A 446 -8.63 -21.99 7.21
C GLY A 446 -9.90 -22.77 7.53
N LYS A 447 -10.19 -23.82 6.78
CA LYS A 447 -11.36 -24.69 6.96
C LYS A 447 -10.86 -26.14 6.99
N PRO A 448 -10.92 -26.83 8.13
CA PRO A 448 -10.55 -28.24 8.20
C PRO A 448 -11.36 -29.07 7.18
N GLN A 449 -10.69 -29.98 6.51
CA GLN A 449 -11.27 -30.90 5.53
C GLN A 449 -10.85 -32.34 5.82
N VAL A 450 -11.73 -33.30 5.53
CA VAL A 450 -11.37 -34.71 5.57
C VAL A 450 -10.41 -35.00 4.41
N THR A 451 -9.20 -35.43 4.75
CA THR A 451 -8.15 -35.77 3.77
C THR A 451 -8.05 -37.24 3.50
N ASP A 452 -8.26 -38.08 4.52
CA ASP A 452 -8.15 -39.54 4.39
C ASP A 452 -9.26 -40.22 5.20
N ILE A 453 -9.80 -41.30 4.64
CA ILE A 453 -10.74 -42.20 5.30
C ILE A 453 -10.14 -43.59 5.22
N LEU A 454 -9.69 -44.12 6.35
CA LEU A 454 -8.94 -45.38 6.44
C LEU A 454 -9.71 -46.37 7.31
N PRO A 455 -10.54 -47.20 6.71
CA PRO A 455 -11.32 -48.22 7.45
C PRO A 455 -10.44 -49.34 8.01
N ALA A 456 -10.81 -49.85 9.17
CA ALA A 456 -10.23 -51.06 9.73
C ALA A 456 -10.70 -52.29 8.97
N SER A 457 -10.00 -53.41 9.15
CA SER A 457 -10.35 -54.67 8.48
C SER A 457 -11.81 -55.08 8.78
N GLY A 458 -12.59 -55.30 7.72
CA GLY A 458 -14.01 -55.65 7.78
C GLY A 458 -14.99 -54.47 7.69
N TYR A 459 -14.50 -53.25 7.50
CA TYR A 459 -15.31 -52.06 7.25
C TYR A 459 -14.94 -51.42 5.90
N ASP A 460 -15.85 -50.71 5.31
CA ASP A 460 -15.59 -49.89 4.12
C ASP A 460 -15.58 -48.38 4.46
N ALA A 461 -15.13 -47.55 3.52
CA ALA A 461 -15.00 -46.11 3.73
C ALA A 461 -16.34 -45.40 3.98
N ASP A 462 -17.41 -45.86 3.31
CA ASP A 462 -18.73 -45.26 3.42
C ASP A 462 -19.40 -45.58 4.76
N SER A 463 -19.24 -46.82 5.28
CA SER A 463 -19.74 -47.21 6.59
C SER A 463 -18.99 -46.48 7.72
N LEU A 464 -17.66 -46.30 7.58
CA LEU A 464 -16.87 -45.50 8.52
C LEU A 464 -17.30 -44.02 8.50
N LEU A 465 -17.48 -43.44 7.31
CA LEU A 465 -17.90 -42.07 7.18
C LEU A 465 -19.34 -41.86 7.70
N ARG A 466 -20.26 -42.81 7.44
CA ARG A 466 -21.62 -42.79 7.98
C ARG A 466 -21.60 -42.80 9.51
N LEU A 467 -20.84 -43.73 10.12
CA LEU A 467 -20.72 -43.80 11.56
C LEU A 467 -20.18 -42.53 12.17
N ALA A 468 -19.08 -41.97 11.58
CA ALA A 468 -18.45 -40.78 12.06
C ALA A 468 -19.38 -39.55 11.92
N ALA A 469 -20.04 -39.37 10.78
CA ALA A 469 -20.97 -38.27 10.55
C ALA A 469 -22.20 -38.35 11.47
N SER A 470 -22.75 -39.57 11.70
CA SER A 470 -23.86 -39.77 12.63
C SER A 470 -23.45 -39.38 14.04
N LEU A 471 -22.27 -39.80 14.50
CA LEU A 471 -21.72 -39.48 15.82
C LEU A 471 -21.45 -37.99 16.02
N GLU A 472 -20.87 -37.35 15.01
CA GLU A 472 -20.48 -35.94 15.06
C GLU A 472 -21.62 -34.96 14.68
N SER A 473 -22.77 -35.45 14.27
CA SER A 473 -23.92 -34.62 13.82
C SER A 473 -24.41 -33.59 14.84
N LYS A 474 -24.19 -33.85 16.14
CA LYS A 474 -24.57 -32.98 17.25
C LYS A 474 -23.38 -32.21 17.87
N SER A 475 -22.18 -32.35 17.29
CA SER A 475 -20.96 -31.73 17.76
C SER A 475 -20.75 -30.36 17.07
N GLU A 476 -20.47 -29.33 17.84
CA GLU A 476 -20.13 -27.97 17.33
C GLU A 476 -18.64 -27.81 16.97
N HIS A 477 -17.86 -28.88 17.14
CA HIS A 477 -16.41 -28.80 16.93
C HIS A 477 -16.07 -28.63 15.44
N PRO A 478 -15.08 -27.79 15.04
CA PRO A 478 -14.70 -27.58 13.63
C PRO A 478 -14.32 -28.86 12.88
N LEU A 479 -13.74 -29.85 13.56
CA LEU A 479 -13.40 -31.16 12.98
C LEU A 479 -14.67 -31.98 12.68
N ALA A 480 -15.72 -31.88 13.50
CA ALA A 480 -17.01 -32.51 13.27
C ALA A 480 -17.70 -31.93 12.04
N ALA A 481 -17.65 -30.60 11.91
CA ALA A 481 -18.18 -29.90 10.73
C ALA A 481 -17.47 -30.35 9.42
N ALA A 482 -16.19 -30.71 9.46
CA ALA A 482 -15.47 -31.25 8.32
C ALA A 482 -16.00 -32.63 7.91
N ILE A 483 -16.26 -33.50 8.88
CA ILE A 483 -16.76 -34.86 8.67
C ILE A 483 -18.19 -34.83 8.16
N THR A 484 -19.07 -34.07 8.77
CA THR A 484 -20.49 -33.95 8.35
C THR A 484 -20.62 -33.34 6.96
N ARG A 485 -19.79 -32.35 6.62
CA ARG A 485 -19.70 -31.79 5.27
C ARG A 485 -19.28 -32.85 4.25
N ARG A 486 -18.23 -33.62 4.54
CA ARG A 486 -17.74 -34.67 3.66
C ARG A 486 -18.81 -35.74 3.41
N ALA A 487 -19.56 -36.12 4.45
CA ALA A 487 -20.68 -37.06 4.33
C ALA A 487 -21.80 -36.50 3.40
N GLY A 488 -22.14 -35.22 3.55
CA GLY A 488 -23.08 -34.54 2.67
C GLY A 488 -22.64 -34.51 1.21
N GLU A 489 -21.37 -34.18 0.96
CA GLU A 489 -20.75 -34.17 -0.39
C GLU A 489 -20.74 -35.56 -1.04
N SER A 490 -20.61 -36.61 -0.23
CA SER A 490 -20.62 -38.01 -0.69
C SER A 490 -22.01 -38.64 -0.69
N ASN A 491 -23.07 -37.87 -0.40
CA ASN A 491 -24.46 -38.31 -0.29
C ASN A 491 -24.64 -39.52 0.65
N VAL A 492 -23.88 -39.56 1.74
CA VAL A 492 -23.96 -40.62 2.77
C VAL A 492 -25.04 -40.24 3.77
N GLU A 493 -26.07 -41.06 3.87
CA GLU A 493 -27.16 -40.91 4.86
C GLU A 493 -26.59 -41.15 6.27
N THR A 494 -27.00 -40.32 7.24
CA THR A 494 -26.60 -40.44 8.64
C THR A 494 -27.69 -41.09 9.48
N ASP A 495 -27.31 -41.94 10.44
CA ASP A 495 -28.18 -42.52 11.43
C ASP A 495 -28.43 -41.58 12.61
N GLU A 496 -29.55 -41.74 13.33
CA GLU A 496 -29.84 -40.89 14.49
C GLU A 496 -28.96 -41.32 15.69
N ALA A 497 -28.16 -40.33 16.22
CA ALA A 497 -27.37 -40.54 17.42
C ALA A 497 -28.18 -40.15 18.67
N GLN A 498 -28.29 -41.08 19.64
CA GLN A 498 -28.94 -40.88 20.93
C GLN A 498 -27.91 -40.81 22.04
N GLY A 499 -28.25 -40.13 23.15
CA GLY A 499 -27.38 -40.06 24.33
C GLY A 499 -26.00 -39.43 24.04
N PHE A 500 -25.94 -38.42 23.12
CA PHE A 500 -24.70 -37.75 22.77
C PHE A 500 -24.03 -37.11 24.00
N THR A 501 -22.74 -37.39 24.17
CA THR A 501 -21.91 -36.87 25.26
C THR A 501 -20.57 -36.44 24.73
N ALA A 502 -20.23 -35.14 24.86
CA ALA A 502 -18.90 -34.65 24.60
C ALA A 502 -17.95 -35.00 25.76
N LEU A 503 -16.75 -35.49 25.43
CA LEU A 503 -15.66 -35.79 26.36
C LEU A 503 -14.55 -34.73 26.18
N PRO A 504 -14.53 -33.65 26.97
CA PRO A 504 -13.64 -32.52 26.73
C PRO A 504 -12.17 -32.97 26.59
N GLY A 505 -11.52 -32.53 25.50
CA GLY A 505 -10.12 -32.84 25.17
C GLY A 505 -9.87 -34.28 24.68
N HIS A 506 -10.91 -35.15 24.60
CA HIS A 506 -10.73 -36.54 24.22
C HIS A 506 -11.55 -36.93 22.99
N GLY A 507 -12.81 -36.51 22.88
CA GLY A 507 -13.68 -36.89 21.77
C GLY A 507 -15.17 -36.86 22.16
N VAL A 508 -15.95 -37.72 21.51
CA VAL A 508 -17.41 -37.82 21.64
C VAL A 508 -17.88 -39.23 21.78
N ARG A 509 -19.03 -39.43 22.41
CA ARG A 509 -19.71 -40.75 22.59
C ARG A 509 -21.20 -40.56 22.35
N ALA A 510 -21.81 -41.54 21.65
CA ALA A 510 -23.26 -41.64 21.53
C ALA A 510 -23.69 -43.10 21.34
N GLU A 511 -24.99 -43.36 21.33
CA GLU A 511 -25.58 -44.62 20.94
C GLU A 511 -26.21 -44.50 19.54
N ILE A 512 -25.83 -45.41 18.64
CA ILE A 512 -26.37 -45.48 17.28
C ILE A 512 -26.92 -46.89 17.10
N ASN A 513 -28.19 -47.01 16.73
CA ASN A 513 -28.88 -48.27 16.55
C ASN A 513 -28.75 -49.21 17.80
N GLY A 514 -28.82 -48.64 19.04
CA GLY A 514 -28.73 -49.37 20.31
C GLY A 514 -27.31 -49.86 20.66
N LYS A 515 -26.30 -49.42 19.94
CA LYS A 515 -24.87 -49.76 20.16
C LYS A 515 -24.03 -48.52 20.44
N THR A 516 -23.03 -48.68 21.28
CA THR A 516 -22.13 -47.56 21.63
C THR A 516 -21.18 -47.23 20.46
N ALA A 517 -21.19 -45.95 20.04
CA ALA A 517 -20.25 -45.34 19.13
C ALA A 517 -19.34 -44.39 19.91
N ILE A 518 -18.03 -44.38 19.62
CA ILE A 518 -17.03 -43.52 20.24
C ILE A 518 -16.16 -42.96 19.12
N GLY A 519 -15.91 -41.65 19.14
CA GLY A 519 -14.99 -40.93 18.22
C GLY A 519 -14.06 -40.02 19.01
N GLY A 520 -12.77 -39.99 18.65
CA GLY A 520 -11.86 -39.09 19.30
C GLY A 520 -10.37 -39.36 19.05
N ASN A 521 -9.51 -38.85 19.92
CA ASN A 521 -8.07 -38.98 19.81
C ASN A 521 -7.57 -40.39 20.20
N ALA A 522 -6.31 -40.71 19.90
CA ALA A 522 -5.68 -42.00 20.21
C ALA A 522 -5.72 -42.32 21.71
N ALA A 523 -5.61 -41.32 22.60
CA ALA A 523 -5.63 -41.51 24.05
C ALA A 523 -6.98 -42.04 24.51
N LEU A 524 -8.09 -41.58 23.99
CA LEU A 524 -9.44 -42.05 24.29
C LEU A 524 -9.61 -43.54 23.91
N ILE A 525 -9.26 -43.89 22.66
CA ILE A 525 -9.42 -45.26 22.15
C ILE A 525 -8.49 -46.21 22.87
N LYS A 526 -7.25 -45.78 23.20
CA LYS A 526 -6.30 -46.56 24.01
C LYS A 526 -6.82 -46.82 25.43
N SER A 527 -7.42 -45.80 26.09
CA SER A 527 -7.97 -45.97 27.44
C SER A 527 -9.10 -46.98 27.52
N LYS A 528 -9.75 -47.26 26.39
CA LYS A 528 -10.81 -48.30 26.26
C LYS A 528 -10.27 -49.65 25.77
N GLY A 529 -8.95 -49.78 25.58
CA GLY A 529 -8.33 -51.03 25.14
C GLY A 529 -8.61 -51.43 23.68
N MET A 530 -9.09 -50.50 22.86
CA MET A 530 -9.53 -50.75 21.47
C MET A 530 -8.47 -50.41 20.41
N LEU A 531 -7.36 -49.77 20.78
CA LEU A 531 -6.33 -49.32 19.82
C LEU A 531 -5.33 -50.46 19.59
N ASP A 532 -5.30 -51.02 18.38
CA ASP A 532 -4.31 -51.96 17.93
C ASP A 532 -3.00 -51.31 17.43
N ALA A 533 -1.95 -52.11 17.22
CA ALA A 533 -0.63 -51.61 16.82
C ALA A 533 -0.65 -51.03 15.39
N ASP A 534 -1.44 -51.63 14.50
CA ASP A 534 -1.50 -51.21 13.09
C ASP A 534 -2.21 -49.84 12.96
N MET A 535 -3.35 -49.65 13.63
CA MET A 535 -4.07 -48.38 13.65
C MET A 535 -3.28 -47.28 14.37
N LYS A 536 -2.52 -47.66 15.41
CA LYS A 536 -1.63 -46.71 16.07
C LYS A 536 -0.53 -46.22 15.13
N ALA A 537 0.18 -47.12 14.44
CA ALA A 537 1.22 -46.76 13.47
C ALA A 537 0.68 -45.93 12.30
N LEU A 538 -0.53 -46.27 11.83
CA LEU A 538 -1.21 -45.55 10.78
C LEU A 538 -1.54 -44.12 11.20
N GLY A 539 -2.05 -43.92 12.44
CA GLY A 539 -2.35 -42.61 12.96
C GLY A 539 -1.10 -41.79 13.24
N GLU A 540 -0.02 -42.38 13.70
CA GLU A 540 1.28 -41.70 13.86
C GLU A 540 1.82 -41.22 12.53
N ARG A 541 1.73 -42.02 11.46
CA ARG A 541 2.10 -41.63 10.11
C ARG A 541 1.27 -40.44 9.62
N LEU A 542 -0.05 -40.45 9.81
CA LEU A 542 -0.93 -39.31 9.44
C LEU A 542 -0.57 -38.05 10.23
N ALA A 543 -0.25 -38.21 11.52
CA ALA A 543 0.19 -37.09 12.34
C ALA A 543 1.55 -36.50 11.87
N ASP A 544 2.48 -37.38 11.42
CA ASP A 544 3.75 -36.93 10.82
C ASP A 544 3.56 -36.19 9.48
N GLU A 545 2.46 -36.49 8.76
CA GLU A 545 2.04 -35.75 7.58
C GLU A 545 1.34 -34.42 7.92
N GLY A 546 1.21 -34.06 9.20
CA GLY A 546 0.58 -32.82 9.65
C GLY A 546 -0.95 -32.88 9.71
N LYS A 547 -1.52 -34.10 9.65
CA LYS A 547 -2.97 -34.32 9.72
C LYS A 547 -3.38 -34.64 11.14
N THR A 548 -4.65 -34.42 11.48
CA THR A 548 -5.24 -34.78 12.78
C THR A 548 -6.00 -36.10 12.63
N PRO A 549 -5.47 -37.23 13.08
CA PRO A 549 -6.17 -38.51 13.02
C PRO A 549 -7.24 -38.60 14.12
N LEU A 550 -8.49 -38.81 13.68
CA LEU A 550 -9.65 -39.08 14.55
C LEU A 550 -9.99 -40.56 14.43
N TYR A 551 -9.99 -41.26 15.55
CA TYR A 551 -10.27 -42.67 15.62
C TYR A 551 -11.74 -42.92 15.96
N PHE A 552 -12.36 -43.86 15.28
CA PHE A 552 -13.74 -44.24 15.52
C PHE A 552 -13.85 -45.68 15.90
N ALA A 553 -14.74 -45.98 16.86
CA ALA A 553 -15.01 -47.30 17.34
C ALA A 553 -16.54 -47.51 17.50
N PHE A 554 -17.01 -48.70 17.16
CA PHE A 554 -18.41 -49.08 17.25
C PHE A 554 -18.52 -50.45 17.90
N ASP A 555 -19.43 -50.59 18.84
CA ASP A 555 -19.70 -51.83 19.60
C ASP A 555 -18.41 -52.48 20.17
N GLY A 556 -17.51 -51.66 20.73
CA GLY A 556 -16.26 -52.12 21.34
C GLY A 556 -15.13 -52.49 20.37
N ARG A 557 -15.28 -52.22 19.06
CA ARG A 557 -14.24 -52.49 18.04
C ARG A 557 -13.89 -51.23 17.31
N ILE A 558 -12.60 -51.06 17.00
CA ILE A 558 -12.17 -49.96 16.15
C ILE A 558 -12.70 -50.12 14.72
N THR A 559 -13.30 -49.11 14.14
CA THR A 559 -13.85 -49.11 12.79
C THR A 559 -12.94 -48.44 11.80
N GLY A 560 -12.05 -47.53 12.25
CA GLY A 560 -11.07 -46.91 11.41
C GLY A 560 -10.63 -45.52 11.90
N ILE A 561 -9.90 -44.84 11.00
CA ILE A 561 -9.38 -43.50 11.23
C ILE A 561 -9.89 -42.57 10.11
N ILE A 562 -10.36 -41.40 10.48
CA ILE A 562 -10.59 -40.29 9.56
C ILE A 562 -9.58 -39.21 9.88
N ALA A 563 -8.75 -38.82 8.90
CA ALA A 563 -7.80 -37.76 9.06
C ALA A 563 -8.42 -36.41 8.58
N VAL A 564 -8.24 -35.38 9.38
CA VAL A 564 -8.70 -34.03 9.07
C VAL A 564 -7.51 -33.10 9.12
N ALA A 565 -7.38 -32.26 8.13
CA ALA A 565 -6.34 -31.25 8.10
C ALA A 565 -6.86 -29.92 7.50
N ASP A 566 -6.22 -28.84 7.86
CA ASP A 566 -6.37 -27.56 7.18
C ASP A 566 -5.45 -27.57 5.95
N VAL A 567 -6.05 -27.70 4.78
CA VAL A 567 -5.34 -27.96 3.52
C VAL A 567 -4.60 -26.71 3.04
N VAL A 568 -3.35 -26.89 2.65
CA VAL A 568 -2.52 -25.84 2.02
C VAL A 568 -3.20 -25.35 0.74
N LYS A 569 -3.23 -24.05 0.49
CA LYS A 569 -3.75 -23.47 -0.75
C LYS A 569 -2.86 -23.88 -1.93
N GLU A 570 -3.45 -24.08 -3.10
CA GLU A 570 -2.75 -24.55 -4.30
C GLU A 570 -1.65 -23.59 -4.78
N ASP A 571 -1.84 -22.31 -4.57
CA ASP A 571 -0.92 -21.25 -4.96
C ASP A 571 0.22 -21.00 -3.96
N SER A 572 0.12 -21.50 -2.71
CA SER A 572 1.08 -21.17 -1.64
C SER A 572 2.52 -21.56 -2.00
N GLY A 573 2.73 -22.77 -2.54
CA GLY A 573 4.08 -23.22 -2.92
C GLY A 573 4.71 -22.37 -4.02
N GLN A 574 3.94 -22.02 -5.04
CA GLN A 574 4.40 -21.15 -6.13
C GLN A 574 4.70 -19.74 -5.62
N ALA A 575 3.83 -19.19 -4.78
CA ALA A 575 4.00 -17.87 -4.18
C ALA A 575 5.28 -17.78 -3.33
N ILE A 576 5.54 -18.79 -2.51
CA ILE A 576 6.77 -18.87 -1.70
C ILE A 576 8.02 -18.96 -2.59
N SER A 577 7.98 -19.76 -3.66
CA SER A 577 9.08 -19.80 -4.63
C SER A 577 9.34 -18.44 -5.26
N GLU A 578 8.29 -17.71 -5.66
CA GLU A 578 8.42 -16.38 -6.26
C GLU A 578 9.01 -15.36 -5.27
N LEU A 579 8.59 -15.39 -4.00
CA LEU A 579 9.16 -14.54 -2.94
C LEU A 579 10.66 -14.80 -2.77
N LYS A 580 11.09 -16.07 -2.80
CA LYS A 580 12.51 -16.44 -2.74
C LYS A 580 13.29 -15.97 -3.96
N ASP A 581 12.73 -16.08 -5.16
CA ASP A 581 13.33 -15.58 -6.39
C ASP A 581 13.52 -14.06 -6.34
N MET A 582 12.67 -13.35 -5.62
CA MET A 582 12.83 -11.92 -5.34
C MET A 582 13.85 -11.61 -4.24
N GLY A 583 14.51 -12.61 -3.65
CA GLY A 583 15.48 -12.48 -2.57
C GLY A 583 14.84 -12.13 -1.22
N ILE A 584 13.62 -12.60 -0.98
CA ILE A 584 12.87 -12.40 0.27
C ILE A 584 12.93 -13.70 1.07
N ARG A 585 13.23 -13.58 2.36
CA ARG A 585 13.13 -14.70 3.31
C ARG A 585 11.70 -14.90 3.74
N THR A 586 11.29 -16.15 3.83
CA THR A 586 9.92 -16.54 4.20
C THR A 586 9.94 -17.25 5.54
N VAL A 587 9.08 -16.80 6.46
CA VAL A 587 8.94 -17.35 7.82
C VAL A 587 7.48 -17.71 8.03
N MET A 588 7.19 -18.92 8.46
CA MET A 588 5.85 -19.31 8.91
C MET A 588 5.74 -19.10 10.40
N LEU A 589 4.66 -18.46 10.85
CA LEU A 589 4.33 -18.23 12.24
C LEU A 589 3.02 -18.92 12.58
N THR A 590 2.99 -19.80 13.58
CA THR A 590 1.79 -20.58 13.90
C THR A 590 1.73 -20.94 15.38
N GLY A 591 0.49 -21.06 15.91
CA GLY A 591 0.23 -21.64 17.22
C GLY A 591 0.18 -23.18 17.21
N ASP A 592 0.25 -23.80 16.04
CA ASP A 592 0.28 -25.26 15.95
C ASP A 592 1.58 -25.84 16.49
N ASN A 593 1.51 -27.12 16.83
CA ASN A 593 2.67 -27.88 17.24
C ASN A 593 3.71 -27.98 16.11
N ARG A 594 4.96 -28.16 16.49
CA ARG A 594 6.12 -28.19 15.59
C ARG A 594 5.98 -29.20 14.45
N ARG A 595 5.43 -30.41 14.72
CA ARG A 595 5.31 -31.49 13.74
C ARG A 595 4.41 -31.05 12.57
N THR A 596 3.22 -30.54 12.87
CA THR A 596 2.29 -30.01 11.86
C THR A 596 2.90 -28.85 11.10
N ALA A 597 3.56 -27.94 11.81
CA ALA A 597 4.19 -26.76 11.21
C ALA A 597 5.30 -27.14 10.21
N LEU A 598 6.17 -28.08 10.56
CA LEU A 598 7.23 -28.59 9.66
C LEU A 598 6.67 -29.29 8.42
N SER A 599 5.56 -30.04 8.57
CA SER A 599 4.89 -30.68 7.42
C SER A 599 4.39 -29.65 6.41
N VAL A 600 3.71 -28.60 6.87
CA VAL A 600 3.25 -27.50 6.01
C VAL A 600 4.42 -26.75 5.37
N ALA A 601 5.48 -26.49 6.13
CA ALA A 601 6.68 -25.83 5.62
C ALA A 601 7.37 -26.64 4.50
N LYS A 602 7.43 -27.95 4.65
CA LYS A 602 7.98 -28.86 3.63
C LYS A 602 7.14 -28.85 2.36
N GLN A 603 5.81 -28.79 2.48
CA GLN A 603 4.90 -28.73 1.33
C GLN A 603 4.98 -27.41 0.59
N THR A 604 5.10 -26.30 1.32
CA THR A 604 5.13 -24.94 0.77
C THR A 604 6.53 -24.47 0.38
N GLY A 605 7.57 -25.09 0.95
CA GLY A 605 8.96 -24.72 0.74
C GLY A 605 9.41 -23.48 1.52
N ILE A 606 8.76 -23.11 2.61
CA ILE A 606 9.14 -21.97 3.49
C ILE A 606 10.54 -22.17 4.08
N ASP A 607 11.28 -21.05 4.31
CA ASP A 607 12.67 -21.10 4.80
C ASP A 607 12.76 -21.42 6.29
N GLU A 608 11.94 -20.79 7.12
CA GLU A 608 11.98 -20.88 8.58
C GLU A 608 10.57 -21.03 9.16
N VAL A 609 10.48 -21.69 10.32
CA VAL A 609 9.22 -21.95 11.02
C VAL A 609 9.34 -21.52 12.47
N VAL A 610 8.32 -20.85 12.98
CA VAL A 610 8.14 -20.56 14.41
C VAL A 610 6.80 -21.14 14.83
N SER A 611 6.82 -22.24 15.55
CA SER A 611 5.65 -22.99 16.04
C SER A 611 5.38 -22.74 17.52
N ASP A 612 4.24 -23.23 18.01
CA ASP A 612 3.83 -23.18 19.41
C ASP A 612 3.75 -21.76 19.98
N VAL A 613 3.41 -20.77 19.13
CA VAL A 613 3.34 -19.35 19.48
C VAL A 613 1.93 -18.97 19.89
N LEU A 614 1.77 -18.45 21.09
CA LEU A 614 0.48 -17.93 21.55
C LEU A 614 0.07 -16.67 20.75
N PRO A 615 -1.23 -16.39 20.58
CA PRO A 615 -1.69 -15.23 19.81
C PRO A 615 -1.08 -13.90 20.27
N GLY A 616 -0.89 -13.70 21.58
CA GLY A 616 -0.27 -12.50 22.15
C GLY A 616 1.22 -12.35 21.84
N ASP A 617 1.92 -13.46 21.64
CA ASP A 617 3.39 -13.48 21.47
C ASP A 617 3.82 -13.32 20.00
N LYS A 618 2.88 -13.44 19.07
CA LYS A 618 3.16 -13.25 17.62
C LYS A 618 3.81 -11.90 17.34
N ALA A 619 3.33 -10.83 17.99
CA ALA A 619 3.87 -9.49 17.82
C ALA A 619 5.33 -9.39 18.28
N GLU A 620 5.72 -10.08 19.37
CA GLU A 620 7.10 -10.11 19.88
C GLU A 620 8.05 -10.83 18.89
N VAL A 621 7.59 -11.91 18.26
CA VAL A 621 8.36 -12.62 17.23
C VAL A 621 8.60 -11.69 16.03
N VAL A 622 7.59 -10.97 15.57
CA VAL A 622 7.70 -10.00 14.49
C VAL A 622 8.70 -8.88 14.85
N GLU A 623 8.64 -8.36 16.08
CA GLU A 623 9.58 -7.33 16.55
C GLU A 623 11.03 -7.83 16.57
N LYS A 624 11.26 -9.08 16.99
CA LYS A 624 12.59 -9.69 16.96
C LYS A 624 13.12 -9.79 15.51
N LEU A 625 12.27 -10.19 14.57
CA LEU A 625 12.64 -10.31 13.15
C LEU A 625 12.98 -8.98 12.49
N ARG A 626 12.35 -7.87 12.91
CA ARG A 626 12.66 -6.51 12.41
C ARG A 626 14.11 -6.08 12.64
N LYS A 627 14.82 -6.69 13.57
CA LYS A 627 16.26 -6.44 13.78
C LYS A 627 17.13 -6.96 12.63
N TYR A 628 16.63 -7.89 11.84
CA TYR A 628 17.35 -8.52 10.73
C TYR A 628 16.98 -7.97 9.36
N GLY A 629 15.90 -7.21 9.26
CA GLY A 629 15.46 -6.63 7.99
C GLY A 629 14.06 -6.05 8.05
N LYS A 630 13.59 -5.53 6.92
CA LYS A 630 12.22 -5.02 6.80
C LYS A 630 11.23 -6.17 6.72
N VAL A 631 10.32 -6.22 7.68
CA VAL A 631 9.34 -7.30 7.87
C VAL A 631 7.97 -6.91 7.36
N ALA A 632 7.39 -7.76 6.50
CA ALA A 632 5.97 -7.76 6.21
C ALA A 632 5.31 -8.94 6.93
N MET A 633 4.29 -8.67 7.73
CA MET A 633 3.43 -9.71 8.34
C MET A 633 2.19 -9.90 7.47
N VAL A 634 1.87 -11.16 7.17
CA VAL A 634 0.69 -11.56 6.38
C VAL A 634 -0.21 -12.43 7.24
N GLY A 635 -1.47 -12.04 7.38
CA GLY A 635 -2.46 -12.77 8.18
C GLY A 635 -3.89 -12.48 7.74
N ASP A 636 -4.86 -13.20 8.31
CA ASP A 636 -6.30 -12.97 8.07
C ASP A 636 -6.89 -11.83 8.93
N GLY A 637 -6.12 -11.34 9.90
CA GLY A 637 -6.36 -10.13 10.68
C GLY A 637 -7.16 -10.29 11.96
N ILE A 638 -7.88 -11.35 12.20
CA ILE A 638 -8.70 -11.48 13.43
C ILE A 638 -7.78 -11.74 14.65
N ASN A 639 -6.89 -12.71 14.52
CA ASN A 639 -5.96 -13.10 15.59
C ASN A 639 -4.58 -12.43 15.46
N ASP A 640 -4.29 -11.88 14.26
CA ASP A 640 -2.97 -11.37 13.89
C ASP A 640 -2.86 -9.85 13.94
N ALA A 641 -3.94 -9.13 14.29
CA ALA A 641 -3.97 -7.67 14.32
C ALA A 641 -2.80 -7.03 15.10
N PRO A 642 -2.39 -7.53 16.28
CA PRO A 642 -1.22 -6.99 16.96
C PRO A 642 0.09 -7.22 16.20
N ALA A 643 0.24 -8.37 15.55
CA ALA A 643 1.43 -8.72 14.77
C ALA A 643 1.49 -7.92 13.44
N LEU A 644 0.34 -7.72 12.79
CA LEU A 644 0.21 -6.87 11.60
C LEU A 644 0.62 -5.42 11.91
N THR A 645 0.15 -4.87 13.04
CA THR A 645 0.49 -3.51 13.46
C THR A 645 1.96 -3.36 13.87
N GLN A 646 2.56 -4.41 14.45
CA GLN A 646 3.96 -4.39 14.92
C GLN A 646 4.96 -4.52 13.76
N ALA A 647 4.58 -5.09 12.63
CA ALA A 647 5.42 -5.23 11.45
C ALA A 647 5.80 -3.86 10.83
N ASP A 648 6.81 -3.84 9.94
CA ASP A 648 7.06 -2.65 9.11
C ASP A 648 5.92 -2.45 8.09
N ILE A 649 5.27 -3.55 7.68
CA ILE A 649 4.07 -3.58 6.84
C ILE A 649 3.17 -4.72 7.29
N GLY A 650 1.92 -4.41 7.62
CA GLY A 650 0.86 -5.40 7.79
C GLY A 650 0.11 -5.64 6.49
N ILE A 651 -0.04 -6.89 6.08
CA ILE A 651 -0.77 -7.31 4.88
C ILE A 651 -1.92 -8.23 5.30
N ALA A 652 -3.15 -7.77 5.15
CA ALA A 652 -4.33 -8.60 5.37
C ALA A 652 -4.71 -9.33 4.09
N ILE A 653 -5.03 -10.64 4.23
CA ILE A 653 -5.41 -11.50 3.12
C ILE A 653 -6.87 -11.94 3.27
N GLY A 654 -7.67 -11.75 2.21
CA GLY A 654 -9.10 -12.07 2.21
C GLY A 654 -9.93 -11.00 2.93
N ALA A 655 -10.70 -10.23 2.21
CA ALA A 655 -11.46 -9.06 2.68
C ALA A 655 -12.64 -9.38 3.66
N GLY A 656 -12.51 -10.39 4.51
CA GLY A 656 -13.62 -10.93 5.29
C GLY A 656 -13.85 -10.34 6.69
N ALA A 657 -12.92 -9.59 7.26
CA ALA A 657 -13.07 -9.07 8.63
C ALA A 657 -12.72 -7.58 8.70
N ASP A 658 -13.66 -6.77 9.19
CA ASP A 658 -13.48 -5.31 9.37
C ASP A 658 -12.24 -4.98 10.26
N VAL A 659 -11.93 -5.83 11.25
CA VAL A 659 -10.76 -5.70 12.13
C VAL A 659 -9.42 -5.85 11.38
N ALA A 660 -9.37 -6.72 10.37
CA ALA A 660 -8.19 -6.89 9.52
C ALA A 660 -7.97 -5.68 8.64
N LEU A 661 -9.07 -5.11 8.14
CA LEU A 661 -9.05 -3.89 7.35
C LEU A 661 -8.45 -2.73 8.15
N ASP A 662 -8.71 -2.61 9.44
CA ASP A 662 -8.19 -1.51 10.26
C ASP A 662 -6.71 -1.67 10.62
N ALA A 663 -6.26 -2.89 10.93
CA ALA A 663 -4.90 -3.16 11.42
C ALA A 663 -3.83 -3.23 10.32
N ALA A 664 -4.21 -3.56 9.08
CA ALA A 664 -3.26 -3.76 7.98
C ALA A 664 -2.97 -2.48 7.19
N ASP A 665 -1.77 -2.36 6.64
CA ASP A 665 -1.35 -1.31 5.71
C ASP A 665 -1.72 -1.62 4.26
N VAL A 666 -1.76 -2.91 3.92
CA VAL A 666 -2.12 -3.43 2.59
C VAL A 666 -3.22 -4.47 2.75
N VAL A 667 -4.24 -4.38 1.92
CA VAL A 667 -5.36 -5.33 1.91
C VAL A 667 -5.38 -6.06 0.58
N LEU A 668 -5.38 -7.38 0.64
CA LEU A 668 -5.54 -8.25 -0.52
C LEU A 668 -6.97 -8.73 -0.57
N MET A 669 -7.70 -8.35 -1.60
CA MET A 669 -9.12 -8.69 -1.75
C MET A 669 -9.34 -10.20 -1.96
N LYS A 670 -8.37 -10.86 -2.58
CA LYS A 670 -8.36 -12.30 -2.75
C LYS A 670 -7.70 -12.98 -1.56
N SER A 671 -8.09 -14.23 -1.34
CA SER A 671 -7.43 -15.09 -0.34
C SER A 671 -6.25 -15.86 -0.96
N SER A 672 -5.44 -15.22 -1.80
CA SER A 672 -4.30 -15.80 -2.53
C SER A 672 -2.96 -15.34 -1.96
N VAL A 673 -2.05 -16.25 -1.66
CA VAL A 673 -0.68 -15.93 -1.24
C VAL A 673 0.12 -15.34 -2.41
N GLY A 674 -0.24 -15.67 -3.65
CA GLY A 674 0.35 -15.11 -4.86
C GLY A 674 0.22 -13.59 -4.96
N ASP A 675 -0.87 -13.03 -4.41
CA ASP A 675 -1.09 -11.59 -4.40
C ASP A 675 -0.12 -10.84 -3.46
N VAL A 676 0.44 -11.52 -2.44
CA VAL A 676 1.52 -10.95 -1.61
C VAL A 676 2.77 -10.70 -2.47
N ALA A 677 3.16 -11.69 -3.29
CA ALA A 677 4.28 -11.55 -4.21
C ALA A 677 3.99 -10.47 -5.26
N ALA A 678 2.77 -10.42 -5.81
CA ALA A 678 2.32 -9.41 -6.75
C ALA A 678 2.35 -8.00 -6.15
N ALA A 679 1.88 -7.81 -4.91
CA ALA A 679 1.90 -6.54 -4.18
C ALA A 679 3.34 -6.02 -3.99
N ILE A 680 4.27 -6.87 -3.55
CA ILE A 680 5.68 -6.50 -3.37
C ILE A 680 6.32 -6.16 -4.73
N ARG A 681 6.00 -6.90 -5.78
CA ARG A 681 6.52 -6.68 -7.12
C ARG A 681 6.02 -5.37 -7.72
N LEU A 682 4.72 -5.07 -7.60
CA LEU A 682 4.12 -3.80 -8.02
C LEU A 682 4.77 -2.63 -7.29
N SER A 683 4.92 -2.75 -5.98
CA SER A 683 5.56 -1.74 -5.16
C SER A 683 7.02 -1.51 -5.57
N ARG A 684 7.82 -2.57 -5.79
CA ARG A 684 9.22 -2.46 -6.29
C ARG A 684 9.28 -1.78 -7.66
N GLN A 685 8.34 -2.08 -8.54
CA GLN A 685 8.27 -1.44 -9.86
C GLN A 685 7.88 0.03 -9.76
N THR A 686 6.95 0.37 -8.86
CA THR A 686 6.58 1.77 -8.58
C THR A 686 7.75 2.55 -7.98
N LEU A 687 8.48 1.98 -7.02
CA LEU A 687 9.68 2.59 -6.45
C LEU A 687 10.77 2.80 -7.50
N ARG A 688 11.01 1.82 -8.36
CA ARG A 688 11.96 1.96 -9.46
C ARG A 688 11.56 3.10 -10.40
N ASN A 689 10.28 3.19 -10.73
CA ASN A 689 9.74 4.27 -11.56
C ASN A 689 9.94 5.64 -10.89
N ILE A 690 9.69 5.75 -9.58
CA ILE A 690 9.97 6.97 -8.79
C ILE A 690 11.45 7.35 -8.87
N HIS A 691 12.36 6.40 -8.67
CA HIS A 691 13.80 6.67 -8.73
C HIS A 691 14.24 7.10 -10.13
N GLU A 692 13.73 6.45 -11.18
CA GLU A 692 13.97 6.85 -12.58
C GLU A 692 13.49 8.29 -12.83
N ASN A 693 12.27 8.62 -12.38
CA ASN A 693 11.71 9.95 -12.52
C ASN A 693 12.52 11.01 -11.78
N LEU A 694 12.91 10.75 -10.53
CA LEU A 694 13.73 11.65 -9.72
C LEU A 694 15.12 11.83 -10.34
N PHE A 695 15.74 10.73 -10.80
CA PHE A 695 17.05 10.80 -11.46
C PHE A 695 17.00 11.74 -12.68
N TRP A 696 16.06 11.54 -13.59
CA TRP A 696 15.94 12.38 -14.78
C TRP A 696 15.56 13.82 -14.45
N ALA A 697 14.70 14.04 -13.44
CA ALA A 697 14.32 15.37 -12.98
C ALA A 697 15.51 16.20 -12.43
N PHE A 698 16.52 15.55 -11.85
CA PHE A 698 17.75 16.20 -11.39
C PHE A 698 18.82 16.26 -12.46
N PHE A 699 19.00 15.20 -13.22
CA PHE A 699 20.11 15.03 -14.16
C PHE A 699 20.16 16.13 -15.23
N TYR A 700 19.00 16.45 -15.84
CA TYR A 700 18.98 17.51 -16.85
C TYR A 700 19.30 18.90 -16.26
N ASN A 701 18.89 19.16 -15.02
CA ASN A 701 19.20 20.42 -14.32
C ASN A 701 20.69 20.52 -13.99
N CYS A 702 21.31 19.43 -13.52
CA CYS A 702 22.75 19.38 -13.21
C CYS A 702 23.61 19.69 -14.45
N ILE A 703 23.19 19.26 -15.63
CA ILE A 703 23.87 19.55 -16.91
C ILE A 703 23.46 20.93 -17.44
N GLY A 704 22.19 21.23 -17.40
CA GLY A 704 21.62 22.43 -18.00
C GLY A 704 22.03 23.73 -17.33
N ILE A 705 22.11 23.77 -15.98
CA ILE A 705 22.45 24.98 -15.23
C ILE A 705 23.87 25.49 -15.57
N PRO A 706 24.94 24.66 -15.56
CA PRO A 706 26.26 25.12 -15.99
C PRO A 706 26.28 25.61 -17.45
N ILE A 707 25.59 24.92 -18.36
CA ILE A 707 25.52 25.34 -19.78
C ILE A 707 24.80 26.68 -19.90
N ALA A 708 23.67 26.85 -19.19
CA ALA A 708 22.91 28.10 -19.17
C ALA A 708 23.72 29.26 -18.58
N ALA A 709 24.49 29.00 -17.52
CA ALA A 709 25.42 29.96 -16.92
C ALA A 709 26.56 30.34 -17.88
N GLY A 710 26.79 29.59 -18.94
CA GLY A 710 27.78 29.89 -19.97
C GLY A 710 29.09 29.13 -19.85
N ALA A 711 29.17 28.02 -19.12
CA ALA A 711 30.39 27.23 -18.95
C ALA A 711 31.01 26.73 -20.27
N LEU A 712 30.21 26.53 -21.33
CA LEU A 712 30.69 26.10 -22.64
C LEU A 712 31.07 27.28 -23.57
N ILE A 713 30.82 28.50 -23.20
CA ILE A 713 31.09 29.67 -24.03
C ILE A 713 32.58 29.87 -24.25
N PRO A 714 33.45 29.80 -23.19
CA PRO A 714 34.88 30.03 -23.40
C PRO A 714 35.56 29.00 -24.30
N ALA A 715 35.12 27.75 -24.27
CA ALA A 715 35.75 26.66 -25.01
C ALA A 715 35.13 26.40 -26.40
N PHE A 716 33.80 26.54 -26.50
CA PHE A 716 33.05 26.10 -27.68
C PHE A 716 32.18 27.20 -28.30
N ASN A 717 32.14 28.38 -27.68
CA ASN A 717 31.23 29.50 -28.07
C ASN A 717 29.74 29.08 -28.11
N ILE A 718 29.34 28.08 -27.31
CA ILE A 718 27.97 27.58 -27.22
C ILE A 718 27.25 28.30 -26.08
N ALA A 719 26.27 29.09 -26.42
CA ALA A 719 25.38 29.78 -25.49
C ALA A 719 23.99 29.17 -25.52
N LEU A 720 23.44 28.76 -24.36
CA LEU A 720 22.08 28.26 -24.27
C LEU A 720 21.08 29.45 -24.37
N ASN A 721 20.16 29.35 -25.34
CA ASN A 721 19.05 30.30 -25.42
C ASN A 721 18.01 29.99 -24.32
N PRO A 722 17.46 30.99 -23.59
CA PRO A 722 16.40 30.83 -22.60
C PRO A 722 15.18 30.05 -23.09
N MET A 723 14.83 30.17 -24.37
CA MET A 723 13.73 29.46 -25.02
C MET A 723 13.95 27.94 -25.04
N LEU A 724 15.17 27.49 -25.37
CA LEU A 724 15.52 26.05 -25.33
C LEU A 724 15.45 25.52 -23.91
N GLY A 725 15.84 26.31 -22.92
CA GLY A 725 15.67 25.98 -21.50
C GLY A 725 14.21 25.75 -21.12
N ALA A 726 13.31 26.66 -21.54
CA ALA A 726 11.87 26.53 -21.29
C ALA A 726 11.24 25.31 -21.98
N ALA A 727 11.66 25.01 -23.21
CA ALA A 727 11.21 23.83 -23.94
C ALA A 727 11.66 22.52 -23.26
N ALA A 728 12.93 22.43 -22.86
CA ALA A 728 13.49 21.26 -22.16
C ALA A 728 12.76 21.00 -20.82
N MET A 729 12.47 22.06 -20.07
CA MET A 729 11.71 22.00 -18.83
C MET A 729 10.28 21.44 -19.04
N SER A 730 9.57 21.91 -20.07
CA SER A 730 8.22 21.45 -20.38
C SER A 730 8.21 19.97 -20.77
N LEU A 731 9.20 19.53 -21.57
CA LEU A 731 9.36 18.15 -22.01
C LEU A 731 9.70 17.21 -20.82
N SER A 732 10.48 17.67 -19.84
CA SER A 732 10.84 16.90 -18.65
C SER A 732 9.59 16.47 -17.85
N SER A 733 8.65 17.37 -17.61
CA SER A 733 7.40 17.05 -16.90
C SER A 733 6.56 16.01 -17.66
N PHE A 734 6.49 16.13 -18.99
CA PHE A 734 5.81 15.16 -19.85
C PHE A 734 6.46 13.78 -19.78
N CYS A 735 7.79 13.69 -19.82
CA CYS A 735 8.53 12.43 -19.71
C CYS A 735 8.27 11.73 -18.37
N VAL A 736 8.28 12.45 -17.27
CA VAL A 736 8.00 11.90 -15.92
C VAL A 736 6.62 11.25 -15.86
N VAL A 737 5.59 11.92 -16.34
CA VAL A 737 4.22 11.38 -16.33
C VAL A 737 4.09 10.19 -17.28
N THR A 738 4.64 10.28 -18.49
CA THR A 738 4.63 9.18 -19.45
C THR A 738 5.36 7.94 -18.89
N ASN A 739 6.47 8.13 -18.18
CA ASN A 739 7.15 7.03 -17.52
C ASN A 739 6.29 6.42 -16.40
N ALA A 740 5.59 7.22 -15.60
CA ALA A 740 4.68 6.72 -14.58
C ALA A 740 3.51 5.91 -15.16
N LEU A 741 2.95 6.34 -16.29
CA LEU A 741 1.88 5.61 -16.99
C LEU A 741 2.30 4.22 -17.49
N ARG A 742 3.61 3.93 -17.60
CA ARG A 742 4.11 2.57 -17.90
C ARG A 742 3.69 1.54 -16.85
N LEU A 743 3.40 1.97 -15.62
CA LEU A 743 2.89 1.09 -14.57
C LEU A 743 1.53 0.46 -14.94
N ASN A 744 0.73 1.07 -15.80
CA ASN A 744 -0.52 0.50 -16.30
C ASN A 744 -0.32 -0.82 -17.09
N PHE A 745 0.90 -1.11 -17.55
CA PHE A 745 1.25 -2.37 -18.22
C PHE A 745 1.72 -3.46 -17.24
N PHE A 746 1.60 -3.22 -15.94
CA PHE A 746 1.88 -4.24 -14.92
C PHE A 746 0.94 -5.44 -15.10
N LYS A 747 1.51 -6.66 -14.99
CA LYS A 747 0.76 -7.91 -15.04
C LYS A 747 1.08 -8.72 -13.78
N PRO A 748 0.10 -9.01 -12.93
CA PRO A 748 0.33 -9.77 -11.70
C PRO A 748 0.82 -11.21 -11.97
N ASP A 749 0.40 -11.82 -13.09
CA ASP A 749 0.71 -13.22 -13.42
C ASP A 749 2.12 -13.42 -14.03
N ARG A 750 2.87 -12.36 -14.29
CA ARG A 750 4.22 -12.50 -14.85
C ARG A 750 5.23 -12.74 -13.74
N PRO A 751 5.99 -13.84 -13.78
CA PRO A 751 7.01 -14.11 -12.77
C PRO A 751 8.10 -13.03 -12.76
N PHE A 752 8.74 -12.88 -11.62
CA PHE A 752 9.83 -11.93 -11.44
C PHE A 752 11.01 -12.28 -12.36
N LYS A 753 11.45 -11.34 -13.18
CA LYS A 753 12.60 -11.44 -14.09
C LYS A 753 13.75 -10.50 -13.67
N GLY A 754 14.02 -10.36 -12.38
CA GLY A 754 15.09 -9.52 -11.85
C GLY A 754 16.28 -10.33 -11.35
N LYS A 755 17.44 -9.69 -11.13
CA LYS A 755 18.51 -10.28 -10.32
C LYS A 755 18.04 -10.27 -8.87
N SER A 756 18.03 -11.43 -8.24
CA SER A 756 17.77 -11.59 -6.81
C SER A 756 18.74 -10.71 -6.01
N LYS A 757 18.25 -9.95 -5.05
CA LYS A 757 19.09 -9.40 -3.99
C LYS A 757 19.51 -10.56 -3.10
N GLN A 758 20.69 -10.47 -2.46
CA GLN A 758 21.01 -11.44 -1.43
C GLN A 758 19.92 -11.41 -0.35
N PRO A 759 19.35 -12.58 0.01
CA PRO A 759 18.33 -12.63 1.05
C PRO A 759 18.90 -12.17 2.40
N ALA A 760 18.05 -11.66 3.27
CA ALA A 760 18.45 -11.30 4.64
C ALA A 760 18.99 -12.55 5.35
N GLU A 761 20.13 -12.40 6.05
CA GLU A 761 20.65 -13.45 6.91
C GLU A 761 19.78 -13.51 8.18
N LEU A 762 18.99 -14.57 8.33
CA LEU A 762 18.27 -14.85 9.55
C LEU A 762 19.06 -15.84 10.41
N PRO A 763 19.11 -15.66 11.74
CA PRO A 763 19.55 -16.74 12.61
C PRO A 763 18.58 -17.92 12.46
N LYS A 764 19.06 -19.13 12.64
CA LYS A 764 18.16 -20.28 12.77
C LYS A 764 17.23 -20.05 13.96
N LEU A 765 15.97 -19.76 13.68
CA LEU A 765 14.97 -19.40 14.70
C LEU A 765 14.53 -20.59 15.53
N MET A 766 14.77 -21.81 15.02
CA MET A 766 14.57 -23.07 15.78
C MET A 766 15.81 -23.94 15.77
N PRO A 767 16.09 -24.67 16.86
CA PRO A 767 17.13 -25.69 16.88
C PRO A 767 16.80 -26.78 15.83
N THR A 768 17.79 -27.18 15.04
CA THR A 768 17.66 -28.30 14.10
C THR A 768 17.45 -29.61 14.88
N GLU A 769 16.82 -30.64 14.26
CA GLU A 769 16.67 -31.98 14.86
C GLU A 769 17.99 -32.55 15.38
N GLU A 770 19.13 -32.25 14.75
CA GLU A 770 20.47 -32.61 15.24
C GLU A 770 20.82 -31.91 16.57
N ASN A 771 20.41 -30.66 16.77
CA ASN A 771 20.62 -29.96 18.04
C ASN A 771 19.68 -30.43 19.15
N ILE A 772 18.49 -30.95 18.82
CA ILE A 772 17.55 -31.49 19.79
C ILE A 772 18.03 -32.87 20.26
N LYS A 773 18.48 -33.73 19.34
CA LYS A 773 19.12 -34.99 19.72
C LYS A 773 20.35 -34.76 20.59
N ASN A 774 21.18 -33.81 20.24
CA ASN A 774 22.34 -33.43 21.06
C ASN A 774 21.97 -32.73 22.38
N THR A 775 20.81 -32.04 22.44
CA THR A 775 20.34 -31.40 23.71
C THR A 775 19.64 -32.43 24.60
N GLU A 776 18.90 -33.38 24.04
CA GLU A 776 18.32 -34.52 24.82
C GLU A 776 19.40 -35.52 25.28
N GLU A 777 20.47 -35.75 24.51
CA GLU A 777 21.62 -36.58 24.92
C GLU A 777 22.54 -35.87 25.91
N THR A 778 22.55 -34.53 25.99
CA THR A 778 23.39 -33.77 26.93
C THR A 778 22.65 -33.22 28.14
N ALA A 779 21.33 -33.23 28.16
CA ALA A 779 20.55 -32.81 29.33
C ALA A 779 20.73 -33.83 30.46
N MET A 780 21.59 -33.53 31.43
CA MET A 780 21.70 -34.35 32.64
C MET A 780 20.37 -34.29 33.40
N LYS A 781 19.74 -35.44 33.58
CA LYS A 781 18.53 -35.56 34.39
C LYS A 781 18.93 -36.06 35.77
N LYS A 782 18.48 -35.37 36.82
CA LYS A 782 18.59 -35.84 38.21
C LYS A 782 17.22 -36.00 38.80
N THR A 783 17.01 -37.05 39.54
CA THR A 783 15.77 -37.34 40.24
C THR A 783 15.97 -37.25 41.73
N VAL A 784 15.19 -36.41 42.42
CA VAL A 784 15.20 -36.36 43.89
C VAL A 784 13.88 -36.91 44.44
N TYR A 785 13.96 -37.85 45.35
CA TYR A 785 12.81 -38.40 46.05
C TYR A 785 12.54 -37.57 47.32
N ILE A 786 11.27 -37.17 47.55
CA ILE A 786 10.91 -36.16 48.52
C ILE A 786 9.77 -36.70 49.42
N ASN A 787 9.99 -36.71 50.71
CA ASN A 787 8.97 -37.06 51.67
C ASN A 787 8.26 -35.80 52.24
N GLY A 788 7.00 -35.90 52.61
CA GLY A 788 6.23 -34.82 53.22
C GLY A 788 5.36 -34.01 52.27
N MET A 789 5.36 -34.31 50.96
CA MET A 789 4.41 -33.73 49.98
C MET A 789 3.02 -34.38 50.13
N MET A 790 1.97 -33.58 50.39
CA MET A 790 0.60 -34.10 50.61
C MET A 790 -0.46 -33.55 49.67
N CYS A 791 -0.16 -32.49 48.91
CA CYS A 791 -1.11 -31.85 48.00
C CYS A 791 -0.42 -31.13 46.84
N SER A 792 -1.21 -30.68 45.87
CA SER A 792 -0.72 -29.93 44.70
C SER A 792 -0.03 -28.59 45.05
N HIS A 793 -0.33 -27.99 46.21
CA HIS A 793 0.36 -26.78 46.66
C HIS A 793 1.80 -27.12 47.13
N CYS A 794 2.01 -28.33 47.68
CA CYS A 794 3.34 -28.78 48.07
C CYS A 794 4.21 -29.05 46.82
N THR A 795 3.66 -29.65 45.76
CA THR A 795 4.41 -29.89 44.52
C THR A 795 4.81 -28.57 43.85
N ALA A 796 3.91 -27.56 43.80
CA ALA A 796 4.22 -26.25 43.28
C ALA A 796 5.31 -25.53 44.11
N HIS A 797 5.33 -25.69 45.41
CA HIS A 797 6.33 -25.11 46.30
C HIS A 797 7.72 -25.75 46.09
N VAL A 798 7.80 -27.07 45.99
CA VAL A 798 9.00 -27.81 45.66
C VAL A 798 9.50 -27.42 44.24
N GLN A 799 8.60 -27.38 43.27
CA GLN A 799 8.94 -27.00 41.88
C GLN A 799 9.56 -25.59 41.82
N LYS A 800 9.01 -24.64 42.54
CA LYS A 800 9.53 -23.27 42.62
C LYS A 800 10.91 -23.21 43.30
N ALA A 801 11.12 -23.96 44.38
CA ALA A 801 12.40 -23.98 45.10
C ALA A 801 13.52 -24.61 44.26
N LEU A 802 13.25 -25.73 43.62
CA LEU A 802 14.21 -26.40 42.75
C LEU A 802 14.46 -25.68 41.41
N GLY A 803 13.43 -25.04 40.87
CA GLY A 803 13.53 -24.22 39.64
C GLY A 803 14.30 -22.90 39.85
N ALA A 804 14.49 -22.46 41.08
CA ALA A 804 15.31 -21.28 41.40
C ALA A 804 16.81 -21.55 41.46
N LEU A 805 17.24 -22.81 41.39
CA LEU A 805 18.65 -23.20 41.41
C LEU A 805 19.35 -22.87 40.10
N ASP A 806 20.52 -22.24 40.19
CA ASP A 806 21.35 -21.93 39.00
C ASP A 806 21.87 -23.25 38.38
N GLY A 807 21.47 -23.47 37.12
CA GLY A 807 21.78 -24.70 36.37
C GLY A 807 20.62 -25.67 36.22
N VAL A 808 19.44 -25.36 36.75
CA VAL A 808 18.19 -26.12 36.52
C VAL A 808 17.40 -25.46 35.41
N GLU A 809 17.10 -26.21 34.38
CA GLU A 809 16.35 -25.75 33.22
C GLU A 809 14.83 -25.98 33.39
N SER A 810 14.47 -27.15 33.92
CA SER A 810 13.09 -27.49 34.21
C SER A 810 12.98 -28.46 35.38
N VAL A 811 11.83 -28.45 36.09
CA VAL A 811 11.56 -29.34 37.19
C VAL A 811 10.13 -29.89 37.04
N GLU A 812 10.02 -31.25 37.00
CA GLU A 812 8.74 -31.94 37.03
C GLU A 812 8.58 -32.65 38.38
N VAL A 813 7.51 -32.28 39.12
CA VAL A 813 7.24 -32.86 40.45
C VAL A 813 6.01 -33.75 40.37
N SER A 814 6.18 -35.04 40.73
CA SER A 814 5.10 -36.01 40.86
C SER A 814 4.74 -36.24 42.31
N LEU A 815 3.47 -35.99 42.65
CA LEU A 815 2.94 -36.23 43.98
C LEU A 815 2.74 -37.74 44.23
N GLU A 816 2.33 -38.50 43.21
CA GLU A 816 2.07 -39.92 43.28
C GLU A 816 3.36 -40.71 43.51
N ASP A 817 4.42 -40.39 42.81
CA ASP A 817 5.72 -41.03 42.90
C ASP A 817 6.61 -40.43 44.00
N LYS A 818 6.17 -39.35 44.66
CA LYS A 818 6.95 -38.61 45.66
C LYS A 818 8.34 -38.24 45.18
N LYS A 819 8.49 -37.81 43.92
CA LYS A 819 9.77 -37.46 43.29
C LYS A 819 9.69 -36.12 42.50
N ALA A 820 10.82 -35.46 42.35
CA ALA A 820 11.05 -34.40 41.43
C ALA A 820 12.14 -34.77 40.42
N VAL A 821 11.89 -34.59 39.14
CA VAL A 821 12.85 -34.80 38.07
C VAL A 821 13.34 -33.44 37.61
N LEU A 822 14.66 -33.20 37.70
CA LEU A 822 15.31 -31.97 37.28
C LEU A 822 16.01 -32.22 35.95
N THR A 823 15.79 -31.34 34.99
CA THR A 823 16.58 -31.23 33.76
C THR A 823 17.62 -30.16 33.98
N LEU A 824 18.90 -30.48 33.83
CA LEU A 824 20.02 -29.61 34.16
C LEU A 824 20.76 -29.19 32.91
N ASN A 825 21.08 -27.89 32.78
CA ASN A 825 21.95 -27.37 31.73
C ASN A 825 23.43 -27.28 32.14
N LYS A 826 23.71 -27.49 33.45
CA LYS A 826 25.06 -27.69 34.00
C LYS A 826 24.98 -28.64 35.20
N ASN A 827 26.11 -29.26 35.56
CA ASN A 827 26.11 -30.18 36.70
C ASN A 827 25.87 -29.42 38.01
N VAL A 828 24.75 -29.71 38.64
CA VAL A 828 24.37 -29.23 39.99
C VAL A 828 24.64 -30.31 41.02
N ASP A 829 25.39 -29.98 42.09
CA ASP A 829 25.73 -30.94 43.14
C ASP A 829 24.47 -31.44 43.89
N ASP A 830 24.39 -32.72 44.17
CA ASP A 830 23.30 -33.35 44.92
C ASP A 830 23.08 -32.71 46.28
N ALA A 831 24.15 -32.19 46.91
CA ALA A 831 24.11 -31.44 48.14
C ALA A 831 23.27 -30.15 48.03
N VAL A 832 23.38 -29.45 46.89
CA VAL A 832 22.63 -28.20 46.62
C VAL A 832 21.15 -28.52 46.40
N ILE A 833 20.85 -29.60 45.63
CA ILE A 833 19.47 -30.00 45.35
C ILE A 833 18.78 -30.43 46.66
N THR A 834 19.45 -31.23 47.49
CA THR A 834 18.91 -31.70 48.74
C THR A 834 18.76 -30.55 49.77
N ALA A 835 19.66 -29.60 49.78
CA ALA A 835 19.56 -28.38 50.60
C ALA A 835 18.31 -27.54 50.24
N ALA A 836 18.07 -27.32 48.95
CA ALA A 836 16.90 -26.56 48.49
C ALA A 836 15.57 -27.26 48.82
N VAL A 837 15.49 -28.58 48.79
CA VAL A 837 14.33 -29.34 49.22
C VAL A 837 14.11 -29.18 50.73
N ARG A 838 15.17 -29.17 51.58
CA ARG A 838 15.07 -28.97 53.00
C ARG A 838 14.66 -27.54 53.35
N GLU A 839 15.21 -26.55 52.65
CA GLU A 839 14.85 -25.13 52.82
C GLU A 839 13.38 -24.87 52.44
N ALA A 840 12.84 -25.60 51.50
CA ALA A 840 11.43 -25.61 51.16
C ALA A 840 10.55 -26.32 52.19
N GLY A 841 11.13 -26.89 53.25
CA GLY A 841 10.38 -27.52 54.36
C GLY A 841 10.01 -29.01 54.13
N TYR A 842 10.69 -29.68 53.17
CA TYR A 842 10.43 -31.09 52.89
C TYR A 842 11.71 -31.94 53.12
N GLU A 843 11.52 -33.24 53.25
CA GLU A 843 12.59 -34.17 53.55
C GLU A 843 13.07 -34.87 52.29
N PRO A 844 14.29 -34.61 51.75
CA PRO A 844 14.83 -35.36 50.62
C PRO A 844 15.27 -36.76 51.08
N ILE A 845 14.84 -37.80 50.37
CA ILE A 845 15.15 -39.21 50.70
C ILE A 845 16.42 -39.63 49.96
N LYS A 846 16.49 -39.36 48.64
CA LYS A 846 17.57 -39.81 47.78
C LYS A 846 17.64 -38.90 46.54
N CYS A 847 18.86 -38.66 46.01
CA CYS A 847 19.07 -38.01 44.74
C CYS A 847 19.82 -38.99 43.83
N GLU A 848 19.31 -39.18 42.59
CA GLU A 848 19.85 -40.07 41.55
C GLU A 848 20.08 -39.33 40.24
#